data_b9b2fb4aefa77f88fb5a6422af22aba2
#
_entry.id   b9b2fb4aefa77f88fb5a6422af22aba2
#
_cell.length_a   1.000
_cell.length_b   1.000
_cell.length_c   1.000
_cell.angle_alpha   90.00
_cell.angle_beta   90.00
_cell.angle_gamma   90.00
#
_symmetry.space_group_name_H-M   'P 1'
#
loop_
_entity.id
_entity.type
_entity.pdbx_description
1 polymer ?
#
loop_
_entity_poly.entity_id
_entity_poly.type
_entity_poly.pdbx_seq_one_letter_code
_entity_poly.pdbx_strand_id
1 'polypeptide(L)'
;KSLVDRAGPRTGSVSAYCSLVLVLVQVLVLVHPAAGYSLDQEHSLEFSGPPSSMFGYSVLLHRHGAHSWLVVGAPVANSSSSPSVRSPGAIYRCSITAESRHYVLNCGKTCDAESDHQWLGVSLSRQPGDNGGHILACAHRWKNVYYSKKEGQNHKLPNGVCYRYANDLRHPQPIIPCYRDHQRKFGEDYGSCQAGISNFLTEDLIIMGAPGTSYWTGSVLVFNTSSGGMSVYLDDDAGAVSFGSYLGYAVGAGHFLSPGTVEVLGGAPQYNQKGKVRPTFVAICLSLGSYFGSSVCAVDLNADGLSDLLVGAPMATGITREEGRVHVYINQGQAKLLEAGFQLIGSDAYAARFGETIANLGDLDDDGYPDVAVGAPQEDDLKGAVYIYNGRKEGISPTPSQRITGSTLGRDLRMFGQSLSSGIDIDDNGYQDVAVGAFLSDSAVVLRTRPVIQVKASVALPEQIDQRVALCREHKTPTVCLNVTVCFSVRSRQFRGAIDLQYNLTSDLLHKPSFPHRFYFHGNGVTHSHVRDIFTPVKFEVSYNHRETNTHKASSKTFPPLKPILQQSAGHQNTITNQTWFARSCSLVNCSTNMQLSAQLVLPDQQQYFALGSGQTIMLKTSLLNSGDDAFLPRLTLRFPNNIHYIKVLQSCLTDGEVILISVAIYAFTASAIFCQLSSCFRKQRLYCVLPAKPCLCSSYLCRIIVCASYVKYVSLVDVCDWSCCANTASFM
;
A
#
# COMPACT_ATOMS: atom_id res chain seq x y z
N LYS A 1 -43.98 21.42 -47.19
CA LYS A 1 -43.04 22.29 -47.88
C LYS A 1 -41.76 22.29 -47.08
N SER A 2 -40.86 21.43 -47.34
CA SER A 2 -39.67 21.44 -48.19
C SER A 2 -38.73 22.62 -47.96
N LEU A 3 -37.57 22.34 -47.38
CA LEU A 3 -36.29 22.71 -48.01
C LEU A 3 -35.16 21.83 -47.43
N VAL A 4 -34.57 21.13 -48.35
CA VAL A 4 -33.32 20.34 -48.24
C VAL A 4 -32.17 21.31 -48.39
N ASP A 5 -31.17 21.19 -47.51
CA ASP A 5 -29.83 21.58 -47.94
C ASP A 5 -28.74 20.62 -47.38
N ARG A 6 -27.89 20.25 -48.31
CA ARG A 6 -26.81 19.27 -48.17
C ARG A 6 -25.61 19.89 -47.47
N ALA A 7 -25.06 19.19 -46.51
CA ALA A 7 -23.67 19.39 -46.11
C ALA A 7 -22.99 17.99 -46.04
N GLY A 8 -21.96 17.81 -46.81
CA GLY A 8 -21.21 16.57 -46.97
C GLY A 8 -20.35 16.21 -45.74
N PRO A 9 -19.85 15.01 -45.66
CA PRO A 9 -19.24 14.48 -44.43
C PRO A 9 -17.80 14.98 -44.27
N ARG A 10 -17.53 15.63 -43.15
CA ARG A 10 -16.16 15.83 -42.65
C ARG A 10 -15.72 14.57 -41.89
N THR A 11 -15.07 13.66 -42.60
CA THR A 11 -14.40 12.47 -42.02
C THR A 11 -12.98 12.81 -41.63
N GLY A 12 -12.78 13.46 -40.48
CA GLY A 12 -11.42 13.79 -40.06
C GLY A 12 -11.18 13.81 -38.56
N SER A 13 -12.23 13.88 -37.72
CA SER A 13 -12.05 14.06 -36.28
C SER A 13 -12.38 12.83 -35.40
N VAL A 14 -13.11 11.86 -35.91
CA VAL A 14 -13.54 10.68 -35.14
C VAL A 14 -12.40 9.66 -34.99
N SER A 15 -11.50 9.55 -35.96
CA SER A 15 -10.37 8.61 -35.90
C SER A 15 -9.31 9.03 -34.86
N ALA A 16 -9.07 10.33 -34.68
CA ALA A 16 -8.12 10.81 -33.66
C ALA A 16 -8.63 10.63 -32.25
N TYR A 17 -9.93 10.83 -32.00
CA TYR A 17 -10.54 10.59 -30.69
C TYR A 17 -10.61 9.11 -30.33
N CYS A 18 -10.94 8.21 -31.27
CA CYS A 18 -10.91 6.78 -31.05
C CYS A 18 -9.50 6.27 -30.74
N SER A 19 -8.48 6.78 -31.41
CA SER A 19 -7.07 6.41 -31.12
C SER A 19 -6.63 6.91 -29.74
N LEU A 20 -7.02 8.11 -29.33
CA LEU A 20 -6.68 8.67 -28.03
C LEU A 20 -7.43 7.93 -26.89
N VAL A 21 -8.68 7.56 -27.08
CA VAL A 21 -9.48 6.78 -26.13
C VAL A 21 -8.94 5.35 -26.04
N LEU A 22 -8.52 4.72 -27.15
CA LEU A 22 -7.89 3.40 -27.15
C LEU A 22 -6.52 3.41 -26.45
N VAL A 23 -5.71 4.45 -26.65
CA VAL A 23 -4.45 4.60 -25.92
C VAL A 23 -4.68 4.90 -24.44
N LEU A 24 -5.67 5.72 -24.07
CA LEU A 24 -6.06 5.95 -22.68
C LEU A 24 -6.64 4.69 -22.02
N VAL A 25 -7.44 3.92 -22.72
CA VAL A 25 -7.95 2.61 -22.24
C VAL A 25 -6.81 1.59 -22.15
N GLN A 26 -5.86 1.56 -23.08
CA GLN A 26 -4.68 0.69 -22.98
C GLN A 26 -3.74 1.13 -21.85
N VAL A 27 -3.58 2.43 -21.58
CA VAL A 27 -2.80 2.93 -20.45
C VAL A 27 -3.53 2.66 -19.13
N LEU A 28 -4.87 2.75 -19.09
CA LEU A 28 -5.67 2.37 -17.91
C LEU A 28 -5.71 0.85 -17.66
N VAL A 29 -5.59 0.03 -18.72
CA VAL A 29 -5.50 -1.43 -18.59
C VAL A 29 -4.09 -1.89 -18.21
N LEU A 30 -3.05 -1.06 -18.45
CA LEU A 30 -1.66 -1.37 -18.08
C LEU A 30 -1.29 -0.89 -16.65
N VAL A 31 -2.16 -0.15 -15.97
CA VAL A 31 -2.04 0.12 -14.54
C VAL A 31 -3.01 -0.81 -13.79
N HIS A 32 -2.91 -2.11 -14.02
CA HIS A 32 -3.27 -3.05 -12.98
C HIS A 32 -2.11 -3.01 -11.98
N PRO A 33 -2.32 -2.59 -10.73
CA PRO A 33 -1.33 -2.90 -9.71
C PRO A 33 -1.17 -4.41 -9.75
N ALA A 34 0.05 -4.88 -9.96
CA ALA A 34 0.37 -6.28 -9.84
C ALA A 34 -0.16 -6.73 -8.47
N ALA A 35 -1.22 -7.54 -8.48
CA ALA A 35 -1.87 -8.05 -7.29
C ALA A 35 -0.92 -9.09 -6.65
N GLY A 36 0.14 -8.60 -6.05
CA GLY A 36 1.04 -9.42 -5.27
C GLY A 36 0.79 -9.13 -3.80
N TYR A 37 -0.33 -9.64 -3.25
CA TYR A 37 -0.69 -9.26 -1.90
C TYR A 37 -0.61 -10.40 -0.93
N SER A 38 -0.62 -10.01 0.35
CA SER A 38 -0.33 -10.85 1.50
C SER A 38 -1.16 -12.14 1.54
N LEU A 39 -2.44 -12.09 1.17
CA LEU A 39 -3.32 -13.27 1.19
C LEU A 39 -3.34 -14.00 -0.15
N ASP A 40 -3.07 -15.31 -0.10
CA ASP A 40 -3.08 -16.19 -1.27
C ASP A 40 -4.51 -16.61 -1.64
N GLN A 41 -4.92 -16.30 -2.87
CA GLN A 41 -6.24 -16.64 -3.40
C GLN A 41 -6.22 -17.97 -4.17
N GLU A 42 -5.08 -18.34 -4.75
CA GLU A 42 -4.96 -19.52 -5.62
C GLU A 42 -5.05 -20.85 -4.84
N HIS A 43 -4.58 -20.87 -3.60
CA HIS A 43 -4.56 -22.05 -2.75
C HIS A 43 -5.48 -21.89 -1.53
N SER A 44 -6.60 -21.19 -1.70
CA SER A 44 -7.62 -21.06 -0.66
C SER A 44 -8.20 -22.41 -0.27
N LEU A 45 -8.53 -22.57 1.02
CA LEU A 45 -9.17 -23.78 1.54
C LEU A 45 -10.66 -23.49 1.75
N GLU A 46 -11.53 -24.24 1.09
CA GLU A 46 -12.97 -24.06 1.21
C GLU A 46 -13.61 -25.21 1.99
N PHE A 47 -14.52 -24.83 2.87
CA PHE A 47 -15.29 -25.71 3.73
C PHE A 47 -16.78 -25.46 3.48
N SER A 48 -17.55 -26.54 3.30
CA SER A 48 -18.99 -26.46 3.10
C SER A 48 -19.73 -27.24 4.19
N GLY A 49 -20.83 -26.64 4.63
CA GLY A 49 -21.72 -27.21 5.63
C GLY A 49 -22.99 -27.83 5.03
N PRO A 50 -23.94 -28.26 5.89
CA PRO A 50 -25.23 -28.77 5.45
C PRO A 50 -26.02 -27.66 4.70
N PRO A 51 -26.77 -28.02 3.66
CA PRO A 51 -27.56 -27.05 2.90
C PRO A 51 -28.56 -26.30 3.79
N SER A 52 -28.73 -25.00 3.55
CA SER A 52 -29.67 -24.12 4.27
C SER A 52 -29.46 -24.08 5.79
N SER A 53 -28.21 -24.29 6.24
CA SER A 53 -27.83 -24.23 7.66
C SER A 53 -27.29 -22.87 8.08
N MET A 54 -27.01 -21.97 7.12
CA MET A 54 -26.24 -20.74 7.31
C MET A 54 -24.81 -21.05 7.83
N PHE A 55 -24.21 -22.17 7.40
CA PHE A 55 -22.82 -22.46 7.73
C PHE A 55 -21.91 -21.35 7.19
N GLY A 56 -21.02 -20.82 8.03
CA GLY A 56 -20.20 -19.66 7.70
C GLY A 56 -20.77 -18.32 8.16
N TYR A 57 -21.89 -18.32 8.92
CA TYR A 57 -22.43 -17.12 9.52
C TYR A 57 -21.45 -16.47 10.50
N SER A 58 -20.76 -17.28 11.29
CA SER A 58 -19.60 -16.92 12.10
C SER A 58 -18.47 -17.92 11.87
N VAL A 59 -17.22 -17.43 11.86
CA VAL A 59 -16.02 -18.26 11.67
C VAL A 59 -14.98 -17.94 12.73
N LEU A 60 -14.16 -18.94 13.09
CA LEU A 60 -13.11 -18.79 14.07
C LEU A 60 -11.96 -19.75 13.78
N LEU A 61 -10.75 -19.23 13.61
CA LEU A 61 -9.54 -20.05 13.59
C LEU A 61 -9.14 -20.43 15.02
N HIS A 62 -8.83 -21.69 15.23
CA HIS A 62 -8.45 -22.23 16.53
C HIS A 62 -7.33 -23.27 16.41
N ARG A 63 -6.42 -23.29 17.37
CA ARG A 63 -5.32 -24.25 17.44
C ARG A 63 -5.31 -24.96 18.79
N HIS A 64 -5.15 -26.27 18.77
CA HIS A 64 -4.94 -27.09 19.96
C HIS A 64 -3.82 -28.12 19.71
N GLY A 65 -2.71 -27.93 20.40
CA GLY A 65 -1.50 -28.71 20.14
C GLY A 65 -0.99 -28.51 18.70
N ALA A 66 -0.79 -29.59 17.97
CA ALA A 66 -0.33 -29.60 16.58
C ALA A 66 -1.48 -29.50 15.56
N HIS A 67 -2.75 -29.38 16.00
CA HIS A 67 -3.90 -29.40 15.12
C HIS A 67 -4.53 -28.01 15.00
N SER A 68 -4.71 -27.56 13.76
CA SER A 68 -5.44 -26.33 13.43
C SER A 68 -6.87 -26.66 12.99
N TRP A 69 -7.82 -25.85 13.43
CA TRP A 69 -9.24 -26.04 13.22
C TRP A 69 -9.89 -24.77 12.72
N LEU A 70 -10.83 -24.93 11.79
CA LEU A 70 -11.83 -23.91 11.52
C LEU A 70 -13.09 -24.27 12.30
N VAL A 71 -13.51 -23.40 13.22
CA VAL A 71 -14.77 -23.50 13.94
C VAL A 71 -15.79 -22.63 13.25
N VAL A 72 -16.94 -23.21 12.92
CA VAL A 72 -17.95 -22.52 12.08
C VAL A 72 -19.32 -22.59 12.77
N GLY A 73 -19.96 -21.44 12.89
CA GLY A 73 -21.34 -21.33 13.32
C GLY A 73 -22.32 -21.49 12.15
N ALA A 74 -23.39 -22.24 12.40
CA ALA A 74 -24.49 -22.49 11.49
C ALA A 74 -25.83 -22.29 12.23
N PRO A 75 -26.31 -21.05 12.38
CA PRO A 75 -27.38 -20.70 13.32
C PRO A 75 -28.75 -21.33 13.06
N VAL A 76 -28.99 -21.84 11.86
CA VAL A 76 -30.26 -22.49 11.50
C VAL A 76 -30.10 -23.97 11.16
N ALA A 77 -28.94 -24.57 11.48
CA ALA A 77 -28.74 -26.01 11.30
C ALA A 77 -29.75 -26.83 12.11
N ASN A 78 -30.22 -27.92 11.53
CA ASN A 78 -31.13 -28.86 12.18
C ASN A 78 -30.41 -29.71 13.21
N SER A 79 -31.14 -30.18 14.25
CA SER A 79 -30.63 -31.16 15.19
C SER A 79 -30.47 -32.51 14.52
N SER A 80 -29.33 -33.19 14.79
CA SER A 80 -29.11 -34.57 14.36
C SER A 80 -29.61 -35.58 15.39
N SER A 81 -29.64 -35.18 16.68
CA SER A 81 -30.00 -36.03 17.80
C SER A 81 -31.51 -35.98 18.14
N SER A 82 -32.17 -34.87 17.86
CA SER A 82 -33.57 -34.61 18.24
C SER A 82 -34.36 -34.05 17.08
N PRO A 83 -34.97 -34.86 16.21
CA PRO A 83 -35.77 -34.39 15.07
C PRO A 83 -36.96 -33.50 15.45
N SER A 84 -37.40 -33.54 16.71
CA SER A 84 -38.47 -32.66 17.23
C SER A 84 -38.06 -31.22 17.46
N VAL A 85 -36.74 -30.94 17.55
CA VAL A 85 -36.20 -29.60 17.76
C VAL A 85 -35.96 -28.95 16.41
N ARG A 86 -36.58 -27.79 16.16
CA ARG A 86 -36.55 -27.07 14.87
C ARG A 86 -35.41 -26.10 14.84
N SER A 87 -34.50 -26.25 13.88
CA SER A 87 -33.41 -25.31 13.55
C SER A 87 -32.75 -24.69 14.79
N PRO A 88 -32.21 -25.49 15.72
CA PRO A 88 -31.58 -24.95 16.92
C PRO A 88 -30.28 -24.20 16.63
N GLY A 89 -29.67 -24.46 15.48
CA GLY A 89 -28.31 -24.07 15.16
C GLY A 89 -27.27 -25.10 15.65
N ALA A 90 -26.08 -24.93 15.17
CA ALA A 90 -24.96 -25.82 15.50
C ALA A 90 -23.60 -25.14 15.34
N ILE A 91 -22.59 -25.76 15.94
CA ILE A 91 -21.19 -25.42 15.75
C ILE A 91 -20.49 -26.59 15.12
N TYR A 92 -19.74 -26.34 14.08
CA TYR A 92 -18.95 -27.32 13.36
C TYR A 92 -17.47 -27.09 13.59
N ARG A 93 -16.73 -28.18 13.73
CA ARG A 93 -15.28 -28.20 13.83
C ARG A 93 -14.72 -28.86 12.57
N CYS A 94 -14.00 -28.11 11.77
CA CYS A 94 -13.40 -28.55 10.53
C CYS A 94 -11.89 -28.68 10.71
N SER A 95 -11.32 -29.84 10.45
CA SER A 95 -9.86 -30.02 10.53
C SER A 95 -9.19 -29.37 9.34
N ILE A 96 -8.16 -28.58 9.60
CA ILE A 96 -7.35 -27.95 8.57
C ILE A 96 -6.10 -28.79 8.36
N THR A 97 -5.96 -29.39 7.17
CA THR A 97 -4.81 -30.23 6.81
C THR A 97 -4.33 -29.90 5.39
N ALA A 98 -3.11 -30.28 5.08
CA ALA A 98 -2.53 -30.08 3.74
C ALA A 98 -3.29 -30.80 2.62
N GLU A 99 -4.01 -31.86 2.95
CA GLU A 99 -4.83 -32.66 2.01
C GLU A 99 -6.17 -31.99 1.70
N SER A 100 -6.51 -30.91 2.41
CA SER A 100 -7.79 -30.20 2.32
C SER A 100 -7.99 -29.43 1.00
N ARG A 101 -7.22 -29.70 -0.04
CA ARG A 101 -7.10 -28.85 -1.23
C ARG A 101 -8.29 -28.80 -2.18
N HIS A 102 -9.23 -29.72 -2.13
CA HIS A 102 -10.33 -29.77 -3.11
C HIS A 102 -11.58 -30.52 -2.63
N TYR A 103 -11.77 -30.77 -1.34
CA TYR A 103 -12.89 -31.55 -0.86
C TYR A 103 -13.72 -30.78 0.16
N VAL A 104 -15.04 -30.94 0.03
CA VAL A 104 -16.00 -30.66 1.10
C VAL A 104 -15.54 -31.43 2.33
N LEU A 105 -14.91 -30.77 3.26
CA LEU A 105 -14.45 -31.42 4.49
C LEU A 105 -15.66 -31.68 5.36
N ASN A 106 -15.80 -32.91 5.78
CA ASN A 106 -16.79 -33.31 6.79
C ASN A 106 -16.46 -32.60 8.11
N CYS A 107 -17.11 -31.47 8.33
CA CYS A 107 -17.08 -30.81 9.62
C CYS A 107 -17.88 -31.65 10.63
N GLY A 108 -17.24 -32.07 11.69
CA GLY A 108 -17.94 -32.75 12.79
C GLY A 108 -18.78 -31.76 13.59
N LYS A 109 -20.04 -32.10 13.83
CA LYS A 109 -20.91 -31.37 14.72
C LYS A 109 -20.43 -31.49 16.16
N THR A 110 -20.26 -30.37 16.85
CA THR A 110 -19.67 -30.38 18.20
C THR A 110 -20.70 -30.18 19.32
N CYS A 111 -21.86 -29.59 18.99
CA CYS A 111 -22.93 -29.36 19.97
C CYS A 111 -24.30 -29.45 19.32
N ASP A 112 -25.20 -30.23 19.94
CA ASP A 112 -26.62 -30.21 19.67
C ASP A 112 -27.33 -29.39 20.73
N ALA A 113 -28.08 -28.43 20.24
CA ALA A 113 -28.87 -27.56 21.09
C ALA A 113 -30.30 -28.11 21.22
N GLU A 114 -30.85 -27.98 22.39
CA GLU A 114 -32.18 -28.57 22.75
C GLU A 114 -33.35 -27.58 22.57
N SER A 115 -33.09 -26.34 22.01
CA SER A 115 -34.13 -25.30 21.97
C SER A 115 -34.41 -24.85 20.54
N ASP A 116 -35.70 -24.81 20.19
CA ASP A 116 -36.18 -24.37 18.88
C ASP A 116 -35.69 -22.94 18.53
N HIS A 117 -35.12 -22.79 17.36
CA HIS A 117 -34.72 -21.51 16.76
C HIS A 117 -33.86 -20.62 17.68
N GLN A 118 -32.98 -21.19 18.49
CA GLN A 118 -32.13 -20.43 19.41
C GLN A 118 -30.94 -19.72 18.73
N TRP A 119 -30.59 -20.11 17.52
CA TRP A 119 -29.49 -19.57 16.74
C TRP A 119 -28.09 -19.82 17.36
N LEU A 120 -27.82 -21.05 17.77
CA LEU A 120 -26.47 -21.42 18.23
C LEU A 120 -25.45 -21.26 17.09
N GLY A 121 -24.36 -20.54 17.37
CA GLY A 121 -23.34 -20.20 16.39
C GLY A 121 -23.58 -18.85 15.70
N VAL A 122 -24.42 -17.98 16.26
CA VAL A 122 -24.57 -16.60 15.76
C VAL A 122 -23.29 -15.81 15.92
N SER A 123 -22.57 -16.02 17.01
CA SER A 123 -21.30 -15.36 17.30
C SER A 123 -20.31 -16.33 17.94
N LEU A 124 -19.03 -16.18 17.58
CA LEU A 124 -17.90 -16.98 18.05
C LEU A 124 -16.75 -16.05 18.43
N SER A 125 -16.09 -16.33 19.54
CA SER A 125 -14.82 -15.71 19.91
C SER A 125 -13.91 -16.68 20.65
N ARG A 126 -12.61 -16.38 20.70
CA ARG A 126 -11.63 -17.15 21.46
C ARG A 126 -10.77 -16.22 22.31
N GLN A 127 -10.20 -16.78 23.37
CA GLN A 127 -9.15 -16.08 24.12
C GLN A 127 -7.93 -15.84 23.23
N PRO A 128 -7.23 -14.70 23.43
CA PRO A 128 -5.95 -14.46 22.76
C PRO A 128 -4.92 -15.57 23.05
N GLY A 129 -3.96 -15.73 22.16
CA GLY A 129 -2.83 -16.66 22.30
C GLY A 129 -2.77 -17.72 21.20
N ASP A 130 -1.54 -18.15 20.87
CA ASP A 130 -1.25 -19.05 19.75
C ASP A 130 -1.56 -20.52 20.04
N ASN A 131 -1.55 -20.92 21.32
CA ASN A 131 -1.74 -22.33 21.74
C ASN A 131 -3.18 -22.67 22.14
N GLY A 132 -4.13 -21.90 21.65
CA GLY A 132 -5.54 -22.06 21.92
C GLY A 132 -5.91 -21.62 23.35
N GLY A 133 -7.09 -21.10 23.48
CA GLY A 133 -7.72 -20.71 24.73
C GLY A 133 -9.14 -21.24 24.77
N HIS A 134 -9.90 -20.76 25.71
CA HIS A 134 -11.33 -21.02 25.70
C HIS A 134 -11.99 -20.41 24.48
N ILE A 135 -13.05 -21.06 24.01
CA ILE A 135 -13.92 -20.54 22.96
C ILE A 135 -15.29 -20.26 23.56
N LEU A 136 -15.89 -19.16 23.12
CA LEU A 136 -17.28 -18.82 23.44
C LEU A 136 -18.12 -18.88 22.17
N ALA A 137 -19.26 -19.58 22.28
CA ALA A 137 -20.24 -19.67 21.22
C ALA A 137 -21.61 -19.38 21.75
N CYS A 138 -22.36 -18.51 21.09
CA CYS A 138 -23.62 -17.98 21.63
C CYS A 138 -24.85 -18.32 20.78
N ALA A 139 -26.02 -18.28 21.45
CA ALA A 139 -27.35 -18.49 20.91
C ALA A 139 -28.27 -17.42 21.49
N HIS A 140 -28.30 -16.22 20.88
CA HIS A 140 -28.98 -15.04 21.43
C HIS A 140 -30.51 -15.17 21.49
N ARG A 141 -31.09 -16.12 20.76
CA ARG A 141 -32.54 -16.39 20.76
C ARG A 141 -32.94 -17.53 21.69
N TRP A 142 -32.02 -18.07 22.48
CA TRP A 142 -32.35 -19.09 23.48
C TRP A 142 -33.40 -18.53 24.43
N LYS A 143 -34.46 -19.34 24.69
CA LYS A 143 -35.63 -18.93 25.46
C LYS A 143 -35.59 -19.56 26.83
N ASN A 144 -35.64 -18.75 27.87
CA ASN A 144 -35.96 -19.15 29.20
C ASN A 144 -37.51 -19.38 29.30
N VAL A 145 -37.90 -20.54 29.69
CA VAL A 145 -39.31 -20.89 29.80
C VAL A 145 -39.68 -21.11 31.28
N TYR A 146 -40.60 -20.30 31.77
CA TYR A 146 -41.10 -20.43 33.12
C TYR A 146 -42.61 -20.32 33.15
N TYR A 147 -43.27 -21.02 34.12
CA TYR A 147 -44.69 -20.96 34.33
C TYR A 147 -45.07 -19.84 35.29
N SER A 148 -45.87 -18.89 34.84
CA SER A 148 -46.42 -17.84 35.68
C SER A 148 -47.66 -18.32 36.36
N LYS A 149 -47.60 -18.61 37.67
CA LYS A 149 -48.76 -19.00 38.46
C LYS A 149 -49.85 -17.91 38.46
N LYS A 150 -49.47 -16.64 38.37
CA LYS A 150 -50.38 -15.51 38.37
C LYS A 150 -51.22 -15.38 37.09
N GLU A 151 -50.59 -15.72 35.94
CA GLU A 151 -51.20 -15.63 34.62
C GLU A 151 -51.66 -16.95 34.05
N GLY A 152 -51.34 -18.06 34.73
CA GLY A 152 -51.73 -19.41 34.32
C GLY A 152 -51.11 -19.90 33.02
N GLN A 153 -49.97 -19.31 32.59
CA GLN A 153 -49.35 -19.58 31.31
C GLN A 153 -47.83 -19.66 31.38
N ASN A 154 -47.23 -20.32 30.37
CA ASN A 154 -45.79 -20.32 30.19
C ASN A 154 -45.32 -19.05 29.48
N HIS A 155 -44.35 -18.40 30.08
CA HIS A 155 -43.59 -17.31 29.46
C HIS A 155 -42.34 -17.87 28.81
N LYS A 156 -42.04 -17.38 27.60
CA LYS A 156 -40.86 -17.73 26.81
C LYS A 156 -40.07 -16.48 26.52
N LEU A 157 -39.06 -16.20 27.34
CA LEU A 157 -38.27 -14.98 27.28
C LEU A 157 -36.92 -15.23 26.58
N PRO A 158 -36.58 -14.51 25.49
CA PRO A 158 -35.31 -14.67 24.79
C PRO A 158 -34.14 -14.05 25.57
N ASN A 159 -33.65 -14.75 26.58
CA ASN A 159 -32.52 -14.28 27.38
C ASN A 159 -31.18 -14.44 26.66
N GLY A 160 -31.07 -15.39 25.74
CA GLY A 160 -29.79 -15.80 25.17
C GLY A 160 -28.97 -16.69 26.10
N VAL A 161 -28.09 -17.48 25.53
CA VAL A 161 -27.12 -18.33 26.21
C VAL A 161 -25.82 -18.34 25.43
N CYS A 162 -24.68 -18.31 26.15
CA CYS A 162 -23.38 -18.57 25.58
C CYS A 162 -22.78 -19.82 26.21
N TYR A 163 -22.06 -20.60 25.42
CA TYR A 163 -21.36 -21.81 25.87
C TYR A 163 -19.86 -21.55 25.83
N ARG A 164 -19.23 -21.67 26.98
CA ARG A 164 -17.77 -21.64 27.10
C ARG A 164 -17.23 -23.04 26.92
N TYR A 165 -16.44 -23.27 25.90
CA TYR A 165 -15.73 -24.49 25.60
C TYR A 165 -14.31 -24.46 26.13
N ALA A 166 -13.79 -25.58 26.58
CA ALA A 166 -12.38 -25.78 26.83
C ALA A 166 -11.60 -25.74 25.48
N ASN A 167 -10.28 -25.67 25.57
CA ASN A 167 -9.38 -25.65 24.42
C ASN A 167 -9.55 -26.81 23.43
N ASP A 168 -9.95 -27.98 23.93
CA ASP A 168 -10.23 -29.21 23.13
C ASP A 168 -11.63 -29.20 22.46
N LEU A 169 -12.39 -28.12 22.61
CA LEU A 169 -13.77 -27.95 22.13
C LEU A 169 -14.77 -28.96 22.78
N ARG A 170 -14.49 -29.40 23.99
CA ARG A 170 -15.34 -30.30 24.76
C ARG A 170 -15.88 -29.61 26.02
N HIS A 171 -16.83 -30.26 26.69
CA HIS A 171 -17.38 -29.82 27.98
C HIS A 171 -17.91 -28.40 27.99
N PRO A 172 -18.95 -28.08 27.17
CA PRO A 172 -19.54 -26.74 27.15
C PRO A 172 -20.13 -26.37 28.52
N GLN A 173 -19.75 -25.19 29.02
CA GLN A 173 -20.33 -24.61 30.23
C GLN A 173 -21.29 -23.48 29.82
N PRO A 174 -22.59 -23.61 30.14
CA PRO A 174 -23.56 -22.56 29.78
C PRO A 174 -23.40 -21.34 30.67
N ILE A 175 -23.48 -20.16 30.06
CA ILE A 175 -23.52 -18.85 30.71
C ILE A 175 -24.80 -18.18 30.25
N ILE A 176 -25.75 -17.95 31.20
CA ILE A 176 -27.04 -17.33 30.93
C ILE A 176 -27.13 -16.08 31.80
N PRO A 177 -26.59 -14.96 31.33
CA PRO A 177 -26.42 -13.77 32.19
C PRO A 177 -27.74 -13.16 32.64
N CYS A 178 -28.78 -13.26 31.84
CA CYS A 178 -30.11 -12.69 32.13
C CYS A 178 -31.07 -13.67 32.85
N TYR A 179 -30.61 -14.85 33.27
CA TYR A 179 -31.47 -15.90 33.88
C TYR A 179 -32.17 -15.47 35.16
N ARG A 180 -31.53 -14.66 35.99
CA ARG A 180 -32.08 -14.20 37.27
C ARG A 180 -33.30 -13.31 37.13
N ASP A 181 -33.53 -12.75 35.95
CA ASP A 181 -34.62 -11.80 35.66
C ASP A 181 -35.87 -12.46 35.06
N HIS A 182 -36.07 -13.76 35.37
CA HIS A 182 -37.15 -14.57 34.81
C HIS A 182 -38.56 -14.12 35.20
N GLN A 183 -38.73 -13.24 36.20
CA GLN A 183 -40.03 -12.71 36.60
C GLN A 183 -40.49 -11.47 35.80
N ARG A 184 -39.61 -10.91 34.98
CA ARG A 184 -39.88 -9.74 34.17
C ARG A 184 -40.67 -10.09 32.90
N LYS A 185 -41.37 -9.09 32.37
CA LYS A 185 -42.07 -9.24 31.10
C LYS A 185 -41.10 -9.06 29.92
N PHE A 186 -41.62 -9.42 28.76
CA PHE A 186 -40.90 -9.18 27.51
C PHE A 186 -40.63 -7.68 27.32
N GLY A 187 -39.35 -7.33 27.07
CA GLY A 187 -38.88 -5.96 26.95
C GLY A 187 -38.49 -5.28 28.26
N GLU A 188 -38.99 -5.73 29.42
CA GLU A 188 -38.65 -5.14 30.71
C GLU A 188 -37.26 -5.60 31.16
N ASP A 189 -36.46 -4.66 31.67
CA ASP A 189 -35.10 -4.89 32.20
C ASP A 189 -34.29 -5.92 31.37
N TYR A 190 -33.93 -7.05 31.95
CA TYR A 190 -33.21 -8.14 31.26
C TYR A 190 -34.10 -9.29 30.78
N GLY A 191 -35.42 -9.17 30.85
CA GLY A 191 -36.37 -10.24 30.53
C GLY A 191 -36.21 -10.76 29.09
N SER A 192 -35.86 -9.93 28.15
CA SER A 192 -35.58 -10.31 26.75
C SER A 192 -34.27 -9.74 26.24
N CYS A 193 -33.21 -9.84 27.04
CA CYS A 193 -31.94 -9.17 26.79
C CYS A 193 -31.19 -9.66 25.52
N GLN A 194 -31.46 -10.88 25.04
CA GLN A 194 -30.83 -11.46 23.84
C GLN A 194 -29.29 -11.49 23.93
N ALA A 195 -28.74 -11.84 25.08
CA ALA A 195 -27.30 -11.90 25.30
C ALA A 195 -26.60 -12.83 24.33
N GLY A 196 -25.47 -12.41 23.81
CA GLY A 196 -24.61 -13.17 22.93
C GLY A 196 -24.89 -12.99 21.43
N ILE A 197 -25.62 -11.95 21.02
CA ILE A 197 -25.67 -11.59 19.60
C ILE A 197 -24.27 -11.25 19.07
N SER A 198 -23.48 -10.60 19.90
CA SER A 198 -22.05 -10.37 19.74
C SER A 198 -21.31 -10.80 21.00
N ASN A 199 -20.09 -11.26 20.88
CA ASN A 199 -19.25 -11.61 22.01
C ASN A 199 -17.78 -11.37 21.74
N PHE A 200 -17.00 -11.17 22.81
CA PHE A 200 -15.56 -10.98 22.75
C PHE A 200 -14.91 -11.59 24.00
N LEU A 201 -13.76 -12.23 23.82
CA LEU A 201 -12.98 -12.80 24.91
C LEU A 201 -11.62 -12.10 25.03
N THR A 202 -11.28 -11.71 26.24
CA THR A 202 -9.91 -11.37 26.64
C THR A 202 -9.32 -12.51 27.47
N GLU A 203 -8.16 -12.33 28.06
CA GLU A 203 -7.58 -13.32 28.96
C GLU A 203 -8.51 -13.58 30.16
N ASP A 204 -9.07 -12.52 30.76
CA ASP A 204 -9.84 -12.56 32.00
C ASP A 204 -11.33 -12.22 31.83
N LEU A 205 -11.76 -11.65 30.71
CA LEU A 205 -13.11 -11.16 30.53
C LEU A 205 -13.86 -11.91 29.45
N ILE A 206 -15.13 -12.23 29.74
CA ILE A 206 -16.14 -12.65 28.78
C ILE A 206 -17.09 -11.47 28.60
N ILE A 207 -17.12 -10.92 27.40
CA ILE A 207 -17.92 -9.76 27.04
C ILE A 207 -19.03 -10.20 26.10
N MET A 208 -20.29 -9.88 26.44
CA MET A 208 -21.47 -10.28 25.68
C MET A 208 -22.36 -9.09 25.44
N GLY A 209 -22.76 -8.89 24.20
CA GLY A 209 -23.75 -7.88 23.83
C GLY A 209 -25.17 -8.38 24.10
N ALA A 210 -25.99 -7.52 24.67
CA ALA A 210 -27.39 -7.81 25.05
C ALA A 210 -28.34 -6.67 24.63
N PRO A 211 -28.56 -6.47 23.31
CA PRO A 211 -29.29 -5.32 22.77
C PRO A 211 -30.78 -5.28 23.12
N GLY A 212 -31.35 -6.38 23.59
CA GLY A 212 -32.78 -6.46 23.98
C GLY A 212 -33.08 -5.96 25.39
N THR A 213 -32.07 -5.55 26.17
CA THR A 213 -32.22 -5.04 27.54
C THR A 213 -33.05 -3.75 27.54
N SER A 214 -33.94 -3.62 28.54
CA SER A 214 -34.72 -2.38 28.83
C SER A 214 -35.32 -1.75 27.58
N TYR A 215 -36.28 -2.43 26.97
CA TYR A 215 -36.95 -1.97 25.73
C TYR A 215 -36.00 -1.63 24.59
N TRP A 216 -34.99 -2.51 24.39
CA TRP A 216 -33.94 -2.38 23.37
C TRP A 216 -33.04 -1.14 23.50
N THR A 217 -32.94 -0.55 24.70
CA THR A 217 -31.83 0.34 25.02
C THR A 217 -30.53 -0.38 24.82
N GLY A 218 -30.48 -1.63 25.26
CA GLY A 218 -29.32 -2.51 25.15
C GLY A 218 -28.37 -2.40 26.35
N SER A 219 -27.47 -3.36 26.44
CA SER A 219 -26.41 -3.39 27.44
C SER A 219 -25.22 -4.23 26.99
N VAL A 220 -24.08 -4.02 27.62
CA VAL A 220 -22.89 -4.86 27.51
C VAL A 220 -22.69 -5.57 28.85
N LEU A 221 -22.65 -6.90 28.82
CA LEU A 221 -22.51 -7.77 29.99
C LEU A 221 -21.08 -8.26 30.04
N VAL A 222 -20.38 -8.01 31.14
CA VAL A 222 -18.99 -8.42 31.34
C VAL A 222 -18.90 -9.39 32.50
N PHE A 223 -18.40 -10.58 32.23
CA PHE A 223 -18.12 -11.58 33.24
C PHE A 223 -16.61 -11.70 33.42
N ASN A 224 -16.13 -11.47 34.63
CA ASN A 224 -14.73 -11.65 35.00
C ASN A 224 -14.53 -13.12 35.42
N THR A 225 -13.68 -13.83 34.68
CA THR A 225 -13.45 -15.27 34.91
C THR A 225 -12.66 -15.55 36.18
N SER A 226 -11.83 -14.62 36.62
CA SER A 226 -10.96 -14.75 37.79
C SER A 226 -11.72 -14.49 39.10
N SER A 227 -12.60 -13.49 39.12
CA SER A 227 -13.40 -13.14 40.30
C SER A 227 -14.78 -13.80 40.32
N GLY A 228 -15.25 -14.37 39.22
CA GLY A 228 -16.60 -14.87 39.06
C GLY A 228 -17.70 -13.81 39.12
N GLY A 229 -17.32 -12.54 39.11
CA GLY A 229 -18.23 -11.40 39.13
C GLY A 229 -18.76 -11.02 37.75
N MET A 230 -20.04 -10.60 37.69
CA MET A 230 -20.63 -10.04 36.50
C MET A 230 -20.92 -8.56 36.70
N SER A 231 -20.47 -7.74 35.77
CA SER A 231 -20.75 -6.31 35.68
C SER A 231 -21.63 -6.04 34.47
N VAL A 232 -22.48 -5.04 34.62
CA VAL A 232 -23.38 -4.60 33.53
C VAL A 232 -23.04 -3.16 33.22
N TYR A 233 -22.73 -2.91 31.97
CA TYR A 233 -22.56 -1.55 31.46
C TYR A 233 -23.88 -1.09 30.86
N LEU A 234 -24.77 -0.60 31.70
CA LEU A 234 -25.90 0.20 31.26
C LEU A 234 -25.43 1.63 31.09
N ASP A 235 -26.00 2.31 30.13
CA ASP A 235 -25.80 3.75 29.99
C ASP A 235 -26.77 4.50 30.91
N ASP A 236 -26.59 4.33 32.22
CA ASP A 236 -27.45 4.93 33.25
C ASP A 236 -27.15 6.42 33.51
N ASP A 237 -26.07 6.96 32.95
CA ASP A 237 -25.75 8.37 33.07
C ASP A 237 -26.71 9.25 32.25
N ALA A 238 -27.79 9.65 32.90
CA ALA A 238 -28.65 10.77 32.51
C ALA A 238 -29.14 10.78 31.03
N GLY A 239 -29.63 9.64 30.52
CA GLY A 239 -30.26 9.62 29.21
C GLY A 239 -29.27 9.59 28.03
N ALA A 240 -28.08 9.12 28.24
CA ALA A 240 -27.05 9.04 27.20
C ALA A 240 -27.30 7.96 26.13
N VAL A 241 -28.16 6.97 26.39
CA VAL A 241 -28.68 6.01 25.40
C VAL A 241 -30.21 5.88 25.57
N SER A 242 -30.95 6.08 24.47
CA SER A 242 -32.41 6.03 24.47
C SER A 242 -32.95 4.63 24.18
N PHE A 243 -34.21 4.39 24.44
CA PHE A 243 -34.93 3.17 24.02
C PHE A 243 -34.73 2.92 22.51
N GLY A 244 -34.50 1.67 22.15
CA GLY A 244 -34.25 1.27 20.77
C GLY A 244 -32.88 1.58 20.20
N SER A 245 -31.90 1.92 21.03
CA SER A 245 -30.52 2.22 20.59
C SER A 245 -29.69 0.99 20.25
N TYR A 246 -30.06 -0.19 20.80
CA TYR A 246 -29.38 -1.47 20.60
C TYR A 246 -27.91 -1.49 21.10
N LEU A 247 -27.62 -0.89 22.27
CA LEU A 247 -26.29 -1.00 22.87
C LEU A 247 -25.91 -2.48 23.06
N GLY A 248 -24.68 -2.85 22.67
CA GLY A 248 -24.21 -4.23 22.67
C GLY A 248 -24.55 -5.00 21.38
N TYR A 249 -25.00 -4.32 20.32
CA TYR A 249 -25.13 -4.94 19.00
C TYR A 249 -23.76 -5.46 18.51
N ALA A 250 -22.70 -4.68 18.73
CA ALA A 250 -21.32 -5.10 18.60
C ALA A 250 -20.57 -4.87 19.91
N VAL A 251 -19.64 -5.74 20.25
CA VAL A 251 -18.76 -5.60 21.43
C VAL A 251 -17.31 -5.89 21.07
N GLY A 252 -16.41 -5.31 21.85
CA GLY A 252 -14.97 -5.49 21.73
C GLY A 252 -14.25 -5.03 23.00
N ALA A 253 -12.94 -5.11 22.99
CA ALA A 253 -12.08 -4.56 24.05
C ALA A 253 -10.71 -4.18 23.50
N GLY A 254 -10.03 -3.25 24.16
CA GLY A 254 -8.69 -2.81 23.81
C GLY A 254 -8.02 -2.04 24.94
N HIS A 255 -6.76 -1.65 24.70
CA HIS A 255 -5.92 -0.89 25.61
C HIS A 255 -5.95 0.60 25.26
N PHE A 256 -7.01 1.32 25.67
CA PHE A 256 -7.19 2.71 25.27
C PHE A 256 -6.57 3.72 26.26
N LEU A 257 -6.60 3.41 27.56
CA LEU A 257 -6.04 4.28 28.61
C LEU A 257 -4.55 4.04 28.80
N SER A 258 -4.16 2.79 28.86
CA SER A 258 -2.77 2.38 29.01
C SER A 258 -2.58 0.93 28.51
N PRO A 259 -1.35 0.51 28.18
CA PRO A 259 -1.08 -0.88 27.78
C PRO A 259 -1.41 -1.94 28.84
N GLY A 260 -1.57 -1.53 30.12
CA GLY A 260 -1.88 -2.44 31.23
C GLY A 260 -3.36 -2.49 31.61
N THR A 261 -4.23 -1.72 30.96
CA THR A 261 -5.68 -1.69 31.23
C THR A 261 -6.46 -2.21 30.02
N VAL A 262 -7.62 -2.80 30.27
CA VAL A 262 -8.52 -3.28 29.22
C VAL A 262 -9.84 -2.56 29.34
N GLU A 263 -10.18 -1.76 28.34
CA GLU A 263 -11.44 -1.04 28.24
C GLU A 263 -12.39 -1.77 27.30
N VAL A 264 -13.67 -1.87 27.73
CA VAL A 264 -14.72 -2.58 26.98
C VAL A 264 -15.43 -1.64 26.02
N LEU A 265 -15.67 -2.10 24.79
CA LEU A 265 -16.39 -1.39 23.73
C LEU A 265 -17.81 -1.91 23.58
N GLY A 266 -18.75 -1.01 23.31
CA GLY A 266 -20.12 -1.35 22.94
C GLY A 266 -20.67 -0.42 21.86
N GLY A 267 -21.16 -1.02 20.77
CA GLY A 267 -21.84 -0.31 19.68
C GLY A 267 -23.33 -0.24 19.92
N ALA A 268 -23.94 0.91 19.63
CA ALA A 268 -25.38 1.21 19.71
C ALA A 268 -25.84 1.81 18.36
N PRO A 269 -26.05 0.98 17.30
CA PRO A 269 -26.18 1.47 15.92
C PRO A 269 -27.46 2.26 15.64
N GLN A 270 -28.47 2.17 16.51
CA GLN A 270 -29.72 2.90 16.36
C GLN A 270 -29.81 4.14 17.26
N TYR A 271 -28.78 4.46 18.03
CA TYR A 271 -28.78 5.65 18.86
C TYR A 271 -29.06 6.91 18.05
N ASN A 272 -30.17 7.60 18.39
CA ASN A 272 -30.66 8.78 17.65
C ASN A 272 -30.73 8.57 16.14
N GLN A 273 -30.98 7.35 15.67
CA GLN A 273 -30.99 6.95 14.25
C GLN A 273 -29.66 7.20 13.52
N LYS A 274 -28.57 7.46 14.22
CA LYS A 274 -27.23 7.75 13.67
C LYS A 274 -26.22 6.70 14.07
N GLY A 275 -26.28 6.24 15.31
CA GLY A 275 -25.35 5.31 15.91
C GLY A 275 -24.36 5.96 16.85
N LYS A 276 -23.86 5.15 17.79
CA LYS A 276 -22.93 5.54 18.85
C LYS A 276 -22.06 4.37 19.25
N VAL A 277 -20.81 4.64 19.60
CA VAL A 277 -19.91 3.65 20.23
C VAL A 277 -19.45 4.19 21.58
N ARG A 278 -19.45 3.32 22.61
CA ARG A 278 -18.91 3.60 23.93
C ARG A 278 -17.73 2.68 24.22
N PRO A 279 -16.72 3.17 24.76
CA PRO A 279 -16.29 3.13 26.15
C PRO A 279 -16.45 4.52 26.79
N THR A 280 -15.59 4.90 27.70
CA THR A 280 -15.55 6.21 28.37
C THR A 280 -15.59 7.43 27.39
N PHE A 281 -15.40 7.21 26.10
CA PHE A 281 -15.38 8.19 25.00
C PHE A 281 -16.53 7.95 24.04
N VAL A 282 -17.10 9.01 23.53
CA VAL A 282 -18.28 8.99 22.68
C VAL A 282 -17.87 9.27 21.24
N ALA A 283 -17.82 8.23 20.41
CA ALA A 283 -17.84 8.40 18.96
C ALA A 283 -19.29 8.36 18.47
N ILE A 284 -19.74 9.39 17.77
CA ILE A 284 -21.10 9.52 17.22
C ILE A 284 -21.00 9.85 15.74
N CYS A 285 -21.67 9.07 14.90
CA CYS A 285 -21.80 9.39 13.50
C CYS A 285 -22.81 10.54 13.28
N LEU A 286 -22.52 11.44 12.36
CA LEU A 286 -23.44 12.53 11.98
C LEU A 286 -24.45 12.10 10.91
N SER A 287 -24.19 11.00 10.19
CA SER A 287 -25.05 10.51 9.09
C SER A 287 -26.23 9.73 9.61
N LEU A 288 -27.44 10.17 9.25
CA LEU A 288 -28.69 9.51 9.61
C LEU A 288 -28.81 8.16 8.90
N GLY A 289 -29.19 7.11 9.64
CA GLY A 289 -29.43 5.78 9.09
C GLY A 289 -28.17 4.99 8.72
N SER A 290 -26.97 5.47 9.05
CA SER A 290 -25.69 4.82 8.68
C SER A 290 -25.42 3.51 9.41
N TYR A 291 -26.13 3.24 10.51
CA TYR A 291 -25.93 2.09 11.39
C TYR A 291 -24.53 2.02 12.01
N PHE A 292 -23.95 3.20 12.30
CA PHE A 292 -22.63 3.36 12.91
C PHE A 292 -22.54 2.65 14.26
N GLY A 293 -21.52 1.82 14.44
CA GLY A 293 -21.35 0.97 15.63
C GLY A 293 -21.97 -0.43 15.47
N SER A 294 -22.35 -0.83 14.26
CA SER A 294 -22.75 -2.22 13.98
C SER A 294 -21.56 -3.20 14.07
N SER A 295 -20.37 -2.73 13.80
CA SER A 295 -19.11 -3.43 14.02
C SER A 295 -18.10 -2.50 14.66
N VAL A 296 -17.25 -3.05 15.54
CA VAL A 296 -16.17 -2.33 16.23
C VAL A 296 -14.91 -3.18 16.25
N CYS A 297 -13.75 -2.56 16.07
CA CYS A 297 -12.45 -3.23 16.15
C CYS A 297 -11.47 -2.32 16.88
N ALA A 298 -10.86 -2.84 17.96
CA ALA A 298 -9.75 -2.23 18.65
C ALA A 298 -8.44 -2.83 18.13
N VAL A 299 -7.52 -2.01 17.68
CA VAL A 299 -6.22 -2.42 17.13
C VAL A 299 -5.23 -1.28 17.28
N ASP A 300 -3.99 -1.59 17.63
CA ASP A 300 -2.88 -0.63 17.68
C ASP A 300 -2.30 -0.44 16.27
N LEU A 301 -2.89 0.47 15.49
CA LEU A 301 -2.57 0.65 14.06
C LEU A 301 -1.18 1.24 13.82
N ASN A 302 -0.68 2.02 14.77
CA ASN A 302 0.56 2.79 14.67
C ASN A 302 1.69 2.22 15.54
N ALA A 303 1.43 1.07 16.20
CA ALA A 303 2.36 0.36 17.09
C ALA A 303 2.92 1.25 18.24
N ASP A 304 2.07 2.11 18.83
CA ASP A 304 2.44 2.96 19.97
C ASP A 304 2.10 2.34 21.33
N GLY A 305 1.52 1.15 21.35
CA GLY A 305 1.13 0.38 22.53
C GLY A 305 -0.28 0.69 23.03
N LEU A 306 -1.03 1.58 22.36
CA LEU A 306 -2.41 1.91 22.66
C LEU A 306 -3.32 1.47 21.51
N SER A 307 -4.52 1.02 21.86
CA SER A 307 -5.50 0.66 20.85
C SER A 307 -6.12 1.88 20.20
N ASP A 308 -6.15 1.87 18.86
CA ASP A 308 -6.98 2.72 18.04
C ASP A 308 -8.36 2.07 17.84
N LEU A 309 -9.31 2.80 17.29
CA LEU A 309 -10.67 2.32 17.12
C LEU A 309 -11.13 2.45 15.68
N LEU A 310 -11.60 1.33 15.09
CA LEU A 310 -12.34 1.33 13.85
C LEU A 310 -13.82 1.03 14.13
N VAL A 311 -14.70 1.77 13.47
CA VAL A 311 -16.15 1.63 13.63
C VAL A 311 -16.83 1.53 12.29
N GLY A 312 -17.54 0.44 12.07
CA GLY A 312 -18.32 0.21 10.87
C GLY A 312 -19.65 0.95 10.85
N ALA A 313 -19.99 1.47 9.68
CA ALA A 313 -21.27 2.10 9.34
C ALA A 313 -21.76 1.54 7.99
N PRO A 314 -22.21 0.27 7.93
CA PRO A 314 -22.46 -0.44 6.68
C PRO A 314 -23.64 0.11 5.87
N MET A 315 -24.54 0.88 6.48
CA MET A 315 -25.64 1.53 5.78
C MET A 315 -25.34 2.99 5.43
N ALA A 316 -24.09 3.45 5.60
CA ALA A 316 -23.70 4.78 5.19
C ALA A 316 -23.87 4.93 3.67
N THR A 317 -24.40 6.08 3.27
CA THR A 317 -24.60 6.46 1.87
C THR A 317 -23.62 7.56 1.52
N GLY A 318 -22.84 7.36 0.47
CA GLY A 318 -21.91 8.32 -0.07
C GLY A 318 -22.20 8.56 -1.55
N ILE A 319 -21.45 7.92 -2.45
CA ILE A 319 -21.67 7.98 -3.90
C ILE A 319 -22.90 7.17 -4.27
N THR A 320 -23.03 5.96 -3.71
CA THR A 320 -24.20 5.10 -3.87
C THR A 320 -24.90 4.86 -2.54
N ARG A 321 -26.15 4.38 -2.61
CA ARG A 321 -26.92 4.10 -1.41
C ARG A 321 -26.38 2.85 -0.71
N GLU A 322 -26.19 2.95 0.63
CA GLU A 322 -25.80 1.84 1.51
C GLU A 322 -24.52 1.12 1.08
N GLU A 323 -23.60 1.88 0.46
CA GLU A 323 -22.28 1.36 0.09
C GLU A 323 -21.41 0.98 1.31
N GLY A 324 -21.64 1.69 2.42
CA GLY A 324 -20.95 1.48 3.68
C GLY A 324 -19.65 2.28 3.84
N ARG A 325 -19.26 2.50 5.10
CA ARG A 325 -18.05 3.24 5.50
C ARG A 325 -17.46 2.63 6.77
N VAL A 326 -16.15 2.81 6.96
CA VAL A 326 -15.48 2.57 8.25
C VAL A 326 -14.82 3.87 8.70
N HIS A 327 -15.16 4.29 9.90
CA HIS A 327 -14.56 5.44 10.57
C HIS A 327 -13.35 4.98 11.37
N VAL A 328 -12.28 5.76 11.31
CA VAL A 328 -11.01 5.47 11.97
C VAL A 328 -10.75 6.54 13.03
N TYR A 329 -10.43 6.12 14.23
CA TYR A 329 -10.11 6.98 15.37
C TYR A 329 -8.74 6.60 15.91
N ILE A 330 -7.79 7.52 15.86
CA ILE A 330 -6.43 7.32 16.37
C ILE A 330 -6.35 7.82 17.80
N ASN A 331 -5.80 6.99 18.68
CA ASN A 331 -5.62 7.28 20.09
C ASN A 331 -4.41 8.21 20.31
N GLN A 332 -4.68 9.37 20.88
CA GLN A 332 -3.66 10.38 21.18
C GLN A 332 -3.13 10.27 22.63
N GLY A 333 -3.34 9.13 23.26
CA GLY A 333 -3.06 8.89 24.66
C GLY A 333 -4.23 9.21 25.59
N GLN A 334 -4.30 8.49 26.74
CA GLN A 334 -5.37 8.60 27.75
C GLN A 334 -6.77 8.45 27.13
N ALA A 335 -6.90 7.58 26.16
CA ALA A 335 -8.09 7.28 25.38
C ALA A 335 -8.73 8.51 24.71
N LYS A 336 -7.94 9.52 24.41
CA LYS A 336 -8.39 10.64 23.57
C LYS A 336 -8.37 10.22 22.12
N LEU A 337 -9.51 9.78 21.61
CA LEU A 337 -9.69 9.34 20.24
C LEU A 337 -9.92 10.54 19.32
N LEU A 338 -9.08 10.66 18.29
CA LEU A 338 -9.21 11.67 17.24
C LEU A 338 -9.62 10.99 15.94
N GLU A 339 -10.73 11.42 15.36
CA GLU A 339 -11.17 10.91 14.06
C GLU A 339 -10.16 11.29 12.98
N ALA A 340 -9.77 10.32 12.16
CA ALA A 340 -8.90 10.55 11.00
C ALA A 340 -9.62 11.46 9.99
N GLY A 341 -8.86 12.24 9.23
CA GLY A 341 -9.40 13.13 8.20
C GLY A 341 -9.98 12.42 6.98
N PHE A 342 -10.10 11.09 7.03
CA PHE A 342 -10.63 10.23 5.98
C PHE A 342 -11.42 9.07 6.60
N GLN A 343 -12.23 8.40 5.77
CA GLN A 343 -12.91 7.15 6.08
C GLN A 343 -12.41 6.06 5.15
N LEU A 344 -12.40 4.80 5.60
CA LEU A 344 -12.14 3.69 4.71
C LEU A 344 -13.39 3.44 3.87
N ILE A 345 -13.18 3.17 2.59
CA ILE A 345 -14.23 2.98 1.59
C ILE A 345 -13.96 1.72 0.77
N GLY A 346 -15.01 1.01 0.41
CA GLY A 346 -14.94 -0.12 -0.54
C GLY A 346 -14.96 0.34 -2.00
N SER A 347 -15.66 -0.41 -2.84
CA SER A 347 -15.80 -0.15 -4.28
C SER A 347 -16.89 0.87 -4.63
N ASP A 348 -17.52 1.51 -3.66
CA ASP A 348 -18.71 2.38 -3.82
C ASP A 348 -19.92 1.67 -4.49
N ALA A 349 -19.94 0.33 -4.47
CA ALA A 349 -21.03 -0.44 -5.05
C ALA A 349 -22.31 -0.29 -4.24
N TYR A 350 -23.45 -0.23 -4.96
CA TYR A 350 -24.79 -0.12 -4.36
C TYR A 350 -25.03 -1.26 -3.36
N ALA A 351 -25.46 -0.91 -2.16
CA ALA A 351 -25.80 -1.81 -1.05
C ALA A 351 -24.69 -2.81 -0.67
N ALA A 352 -23.43 -2.50 -0.91
CA ALA A 352 -22.28 -3.39 -0.64
C ALA A 352 -22.09 -3.72 0.84
N ARG A 353 -22.57 -2.85 1.74
CA ARG A 353 -22.46 -3.00 3.20
C ARG A 353 -21.00 -3.08 3.67
N PHE A 354 -20.11 -2.31 3.05
CA PHE A 354 -18.73 -2.20 3.50
C PHE A 354 -18.67 -1.74 4.97
N GLY A 355 -17.88 -2.45 5.80
CA GLY A 355 -17.84 -2.21 7.24
C GLY A 355 -18.86 -3.04 8.04
N GLU A 356 -19.52 -4.03 7.43
CA GLU A 356 -20.37 -4.99 8.17
C GLU A 356 -19.54 -5.78 9.20
N THR A 357 -18.31 -6.15 8.84
CA THR A 357 -17.33 -6.78 9.72
C THR A 357 -15.97 -6.11 9.60
N ILE A 358 -15.24 -6.06 10.72
CA ILE A 358 -13.88 -5.54 10.81
C ILE A 358 -13.08 -6.51 11.69
N ALA A 359 -11.88 -6.90 11.25
CA ALA A 359 -11.01 -7.78 12.01
C ALA A 359 -9.55 -7.30 11.98
N ASN A 360 -8.90 -7.37 13.13
CA ASN A 360 -7.45 -7.20 13.25
C ASN A 360 -6.77 -8.46 12.71
N LEU A 361 -5.85 -8.30 11.77
CA LEU A 361 -5.12 -9.39 11.11
C LEU A 361 -3.69 -9.58 11.65
N GLY A 362 -3.24 -8.69 12.55
CA GLY A 362 -1.83 -8.57 12.87
C GLY A 362 -1.05 -7.97 11.69
N ASP A 363 0.26 -8.01 11.77
CA ASP A 363 1.19 -7.49 10.76
C ASP A 363 1.39 -8.53 9.65
N LEU A 364 0.70 -8.37 8.51
CA LEU A 364 0.75 -9.28 7.37
C LEU A 364 1.89 -9.01 6.40
N ASP A 365 2.37 -7.75 6.34
CA ASP A 365 3.41 -7.35 5.39
C ASP A 365 4.79 -7.11 6.02
N ASP A 366 4.92 -7.46 7.31
CA ASP A 366 6.17 -7.43 8.09
C ASP A 366 6.78 -6.03 8.18
N ASP A 367 5.93 -5.00 8.23
CA ASP A 367 6.37 -3.60 8.37
C ASP A 367 6.35 -3.10 9.83
N GLY A 368 5.82 -3.91 10.75
CA GLY A 368 5.75 -3.64 12.19
C GLY A 368 4.45 -3.01 12.64
N TYR A 369 3.48 -2.79 11.75
CA TYR A 369 2.17 -2.21 12.05
C TYR A 369 1.06 -3.22 11.79
N PRO A 370 0.10 -3.40 12.69
CA PRO A 370 -1.02 -4.31 12.45
C PRO A 370 -1.92 -3.87 11.31
N ASP A 371 -2.37 -4.86 10.51
CA ASP A 371 -3.26 -4.71 9.38
C ASP A 371 -4.70 -5.08 9.74
N VAL A 372 -5.64 -4.63 8.92
CA VAL A 372 -7.08 -4.80 9.16
C VAL A 372 -7.79 -5.34 7.93
N ALA A 373 -8.70 -6.30 8.14
CA ALA A 373 -9.68 -6.69 7.12
C ALA A 373 -11.03 -6.03 7.37
N VAL A 374 -11.68 -5.63 6.28
CA VAL A 374 -13.04 -5.08 6.27
C VAL A 374 -13.90 -5.88 5.28
N GLY A 375 -15.04 -6.40 5.75
CA GLY A 375 -16.00 -7.12 4.93
C GLY A 375 -17.03 -6.22 4.28
N ALA A 376 -17.39 -6.54 3.02
CA ALA A 376 -18.50 -5.98 2.25
C ALA A 376 -19.34 -7.13 1.67
N PRO A 377 -20.15 -7.81 2.51
CA PRO A 377 -20.72 -9.11 2.16
C PRO A 377 -21.78 -9.06 1.07
N GLN A 378 -22.40 -7.92 0.80
CA GLN A 378 -23.43 -7.77 -0.22
C GLN A 378 -22.92 -7.21 -1.54
N GLU A 379 -21.63 -6.91 -1.65
CA GLU A 379 -21.01 -6.45 -2.89
C GLU A 379 -21.14 -7.49 -4.02
N ASP A 380 -21.19 -7.03 -5.26
CA ASP A 380 -21.26 -7.87 -6.47
C ASP A 380 -22.45 -8.87 -6.44
N ASP A 381 -23.67 -8.35 -6.25
CA ASP A 381 -24.91 -9.13 -6.18
C ASP A 381 -24.85 -10.26 -5.11
N LEU A 382 -24.49 -9.90 -3.90
CA LEU A 382 -24.36 -10.80 -2.75
C LEU A 382 -23.18 -11.79 -2.85
N LYS A 383 -22.27 -11.70 -3.79
CA LYS A 383 -21.07 -12.53 -3.80
C LYS A 383 -20.11 -12.15 -2.67
N GLY A 384 -20.05 -10.87 -2.38
CA GLY A 384 -19.31 -10.30 -1.28
C GLY A 384 -17.82 -10.08 -1.57
N ALA A 385 -17.20 -9.23 -0.76
CA ALA A 385 -15.79 -8.88 -0.84
C ALA A 385 -15.17 -8.67 0.54
N VAL A 386 -13.85 -8.85 0.60
CA VAL A 386 -13.00 -8.51 1.75
C VAL A 386 -11.89 -7.59 1.28
N TYR A 387 -11.64 -6.53 2.04
CA TYR A 387 -10.62 -5.52 1.78
C TYR A 387 -9.58 -5.53 2.88
N ILE A 388 -8.31 -5.48 2.51
CA ILE A 388 -7.18 -5.42 3.44
C ILE A 388 -6.60 -4.02 3.42
N TYR A 389 -6.42 -3.44 4.60
CA TYR A 389 -5.83 -2.12 4.81
C TYR A 389 -4.62 -2.26 5.72
N ASN A 390 -3.49 -1.70 5.29
CA ASN A 390 -2.25 -1.81 6.05
C ASN A 390 -2.11 -0.69 7.08
N GLY A 391 -1.68 -1.08 8.30
CA GLY A 391 -1.27 -0.19 9.35
C GLY A 391 -0.07 0.66 8.95
N ARG A 392 0.18 1.75 9.65
CA ARG A 392 1.30 2.68 9.38
C ARG A 392 1.58 3.51 10.62
N LYS A 393 2.76 4.12 10.64
CA LYS A 393 3.15 5.05 11.69
C LYS A 393 2.11 6.15 11.99
N GLU A 394 1.39 6.62 10.98
CA GLU A 394 0.37 7.66 11.10
C GLU A 394 -1.05 7.10 11.34
N GLY A 395 -1.19 5.79 11.54
CA GLY A 395 -2.45 5.08 11.72
C GLY A 395 -2.68 4.01 10.68
N ILE A 396 -3.51 4.23 9.65
CA ILE A 396 -3.85 3.24 8.61
C ILE A 396 -3.83 3.86 7.20
N SER A 397 -3.55 3.02 6.21
CA SER A 397 -3.66 3.43 4.81
C SER A 397 -5.11 3.76 4.44
N PRO A 398 -5.40 4.90 3.80
CA PRO A 398 -6.74 5.20 3.32
C PRO A 398 -7.18 4.35 2.12
N THR A 399 -6.24 3.69 1.45
CA THR A 399 -6.48 2.82 0.29
C THR A 399 -6.20 1.37 0.63
N PRO A 400 -7.06 0.43 0.21
CA PRO A 400 -6.82 -0.98 0.46
C PRO A 400 -5.58 -1.48 -0.31
N SER A 401 -4.81 -2.34 0.32
CA SER A 401 -3.68 -3.04 -0.31
C SER A 401 -4.16 -4.24 -1.11
N GLN A 402 -5.27 -4.86 -0.71
CA GLN A 402 -5.84 -6.01 -1.40
C GLN A 402 -7.37 -5.98 -1.34
N ARG A 403 -8.02 -6.39 -2.44
CA ARG A 403 -9.46 -6.69 -2.50
C ARG A 403 -9.65 -8.10 -3.01
N ILE A 404 -10.36 -8.91 -2.24
CA ILE A 404 -10.68 -10.31 -2.54
C ILE A 404 -12.19 -10.42 -2.66
N THR A 405 -12.68 -10.92 -3.79
CA THR A 405 -14.13 -11.10 -4.00
C THR A 405 -14.48 -12.57 -3.99
N GLY A 406 -15.71 -12.90 -3.58
CA GLY A 406 -16.21 -14.27 -3.67
C GLY A 406 -16.12 -14.85 -5.08
N SER A 407 -16.29 -14.00 -6.11
CA SER A 407 -16.19 -14.39 -7.52
C SER A 407 -14.78 -14.77 -7.98
N THR A 408 -13.73 -14.20 -7.37
CA THR A 408 -12.32 -14.50 -7.76
C THR A 408 -11.82 -15.83 -7.20
N LEU A 409 -12.48 -16.39 -6.19
CA LEU A 409 -12.10 -17.65 -5.56
C LEU A 409 -12.62 -18.89 -6.32
N GLY A 410 -13.27 -18.72 -7.47
CA GLY A 410 -13.60 -19.77 -8.41
C GLY A 410 -14.86 -20.57 -8.09
N ARG A 411 -15.67 -20.17 -7.08
CA ARG A 411 -16.95 -20.80 -6.73
C ARG A 411 -18.07 -19.76 -6.55
N ASP A 412 -19.33 -20.22 -6.54
CA ASP A 412 -20.50 -19.36 -6.32
C ASP A 412 -20.66 -19.04 -4.81
N LEU A 413 -19.67 -18.37 -4.24
CA LEU A 413 -19.73 -17.90 -2.85
C LEU A 413 -20.72 -16.73 -2.75
N ARG A 414 -21.52 -16.75 -1.65
CA ARG A 414 -22.52 -15.72 -1.37
C ARG A 414 -22.40 -15.22 0.06
N MET A 415 -22.45 -13.88 0.22
CA MET A 415 -22.18 -13.16 1.48
C MET A 415 -20.74 -13.41 2.00
N PHE A 416 -19.79 -13.54 1.08
CA PHE A 416 -18.36 -13.63 1.44
C PHE A 416 -17.90 -12.33 2.11
N GLY A 417 -17.30 -12.42 3.30
CA GLY A 417 -16.97 -11.27 4.14
C GLY A 417 -18.00 -10.99 5.24
N GLN A 418 -19.02 -11.85 5.43
CA GLN A 418 -19.98 -11.71 6.54
C GLN A 418 -19.33 -11.88 7.90
N SER A 419 -18.36 -12.74 8.03
CA SER A 419 -17.58 -12.94 9.24
C SER A 419 -16.11 -13.13 8.90
N LEU A 420 -15.24 -12.68 9.80
CA LEU A 420 -13.79 -12.68 9.65
C LEU A 420 -13.15 -13.20 10.94
N SER A 421 -12.10 -13.98 10.82
CA SER A 421 -11.26 -14.41 11.93
C SER A 421 -9.80 -14.52 11.50
N SER A 422 -8.89 -14.10 12.39
CA SER A 422 -7.45 -14.20 12.22
C SER A 422 -6.78 -14.62 13.53
N GLY A 423 -5.47 -14.50 13.60
CA GLY A 423 -4.68 -14.69 14.81
C GLY A 423 -4.16 -16.13 14.99
N ILE A 424 -4.17 -16.96 13.95
CA ILE A 424 -3.56 -18.29 13.92
C ILE A 424 -2.80 -18.46 12.61
N ASP A 425 -1.55 -18.91 12.72
CA ASP A 425 -0.73 -19.40 11.61
C ASP A 425 -1.01 -20.89 11.43
N ILE A 426 -1.72 -21.30 10.38
CA ILE A 426 -2.15 -22.70 10.18
C ILE A 426 -1.10 -23.57 9.49
N ASP A 427 -0.13 -22.96 8.80
CA ASP A 427 0.89 -23.66 8.02
C ASP A 427 2.31 -23.46 8.53
N ASP A 428 2.46 -22.81 9.69
CA ASP A 428 3.72 -22.54 10.41
C ASP A 428 4.74 -21.75 9.54
N ASN A 429 4.24 -20.81 8.72
CA ASN A 429 5.06 -19.94 7.87
C ASN A 429 5.48 -18.64 8.55
N GLY A 430 5.02 -18.38 9.78
CA GLY A 430 5.33 -17.21 10.60
C GLY A 430 4.36 -16.03 10.44
N TYR A 431 3.27 -16.21 9.66
CA TYR A 431 2.25 -15.20 9.40
C TYR A 431 0.87 -15.74 9.76
N GLN A 432 0.02 -14.87 10.30
CA GLN A 432 -1.35 -15.24 10.67
C GLN A 432 -2.22 -15.37 9.42
N ASP A 433 -3.07 -16.42 9.41
CA ASP A 433 -3.99 -16.68 8.33
C ASP A 433 -5.39 -16.15 8.62
N VAL A 434 -6.24 -16.09 7.60
CA VAL A 434 -7.55 -15.45 7.66
C VAL A 434 -8.66 -16.42 7.25
N ALA A 435 -9.66 -16.57 8.10
CA ALA A 435 -10.91 -17.25 7.76
C ALA A 435 -12.01 -16.25 7.44
N VAL A 436 -12.79 -16.55 6.42
CA VAL A 436 -13.89 -15.73 5.90
C VAL A 436 -15.15 -16.57 5.75
N GLY A 437 -16.28 -16.11 6.30
CA GLY A 437 -17.58 -16.75 6.15
C GLY A 437 -18.34 -16.26 4.92
N ALA A 438 -19.12 -17.21 4.31
CA ALA A 438 -19.99 -16.98 3.14
C ALA A 438 -21.30 -17.77 3.33
N PHE A 439 -22.10 -17.35 4.29
CA PHE A 439 -23.19 -18.16 4.86
C PHE A 439 -24.38 -18.44 3.93
N LEU A 440 -24.65 -17.59 2.92
CA LEU A 440 -25.72 -17.87 1.96
C LEU A 440 -25.37 -18.98 0.95
N SER A 441 -24.11 -19.33 0.86
CA SER A 441 -23.61 -20.52 0.14
C SER A 441 -23.27 -21.67 1.07
N ASP A 442 -23.64 -21.59 2.36
CA ASP A 442 -23.26 -22.57 3.39
C ASP A 442 -21.77 -22.90 3.37
N SER A 443 -20.92 -21.87 3.21
CA SER A 443 -19.49 -22.04 3.00
C SER A 443 -18.65 -21.12 3.90
N ALA A 444 -17.40 -21.55 4.14
CA ALA A 444 -16.36 -20.74 4.76
C ALA A 444 -15.03 -20.99 4.04
N VAL A 445 -14.19 -19.97 3.94
CA VAL A 445 -12.92 -20.02 3.24
C VAL A 445 -11.79 -19.66 4.19
N VAL A 446 -10.66 -20.37 4.11
CA VAL A 446 -9.43 -19.99 4.78
C VAL A 446 -8.40 -19.58 3.73
N LEU A 447 -7.88 -18.38 3.88
CA LEU A 447 -6.86 -17.76 3.06
C LEU A 447 -5.55 -17.77 3.82
N ARG A 448 -4.50 -18.34 3.21
CA ARG A 448 -3.17 -18.37 3.82
C ARG A 448 -2.38 -17.11 3.47
N THR A 449 -1.62 -16.61 4.44
CA THR A 449 -0.77 -15.44 4.27
C THR A 449 0.55 -15.85 3.61
N ARG A 450 0.95 -15.12 2.59
CA ARG A 450 2.22 -15.35 1.85
C ARG A 450 3.39 -14.81 2.66
N PRO A 451 4.51 -15.54 2.72
CA PRO A 451 5.72 -15.04 3.37
C PRO A 451 6.21 -13.73 2.74
N VAL A 452 6.65 -12.81 3.56
CA VAL A 452 7.18 -11.51 3.13
C VAL A 452 8.70 -11.57 3.11
N ILE A 453 9.30 -11.03 2.04
CA ILE A 453 10.74 -10.81 1.94
C ILE A 453 11.03 -9.31 1.88
N GLN A 454 11.92 -8.88 2.74
CA GLN A 454 12.45 -7.52 2.77
C GLN A 454 13.74 -7.50 1.96
N VAL A 455 13.79 -6.70 0.91
CA VAL A 455 14.97 -6.53 0.07
C VAL A 455 15.57 -5.15 0.27
N LYS A 456 16.79 -5.10 0.76
CA LYS A 456 17.57 -3.87 0.84
C LYS A 456 18.60 -3.89 -0.30
N ALA A 457 18.38 -3.07 -1.32
CA ALA A 457 19.33 -2.88 -2.40
C ALA A 457 20.32 -1.76 -2.06
N SER A 458 21.52 -1.84 -2.60
CA SER A 458 22.51 -0.77 -2.56
C SER A 458 23.28 -0.71 -3.86
N VAL A 459 23.65 0.50 -4.29
CA VAL A 459 24.47 0.75 -5.49
C VAL A 459 25.70 1.50 -5.04
N ALA A 460 26.85 0.88 -5.15
CA ALA A 460 28.14 1.51 -4.86
C ALA A 460 28.80 1.98 -6.16
N LEU A 461 29.25 3.21 -6.14
CA LEU A 461 29.92 3.90 -7.24
C LEU A 461 31.21 4.53 -6.73
N PRO A 462 32.24 4.73 -7.57
CA PRO A 462 33.37 5.56 -7.20
C PRO A 462 32.90 7.01 -6.96
N GLU A 463 33.54 7.71 -6.04
CA GLU A 463 33.18 9.10 -5.71
C GLU A 463 33.30 10.01 -6.91
N GLN A 464 34.34 9.80 -7.73
CA GLN A 464 34.61 10.58 -8.93
C GLN A 464 35.14 9.70 -10.05
N ILE A 465 34.88 10.09 -11.29
CA ILE A 465 35.38 9.45 -12.52
C ILE A 465 36.54 10.26 -13.04
N ASP A 466 37.77 9.76 -12.91
CA ASP A 466 38.95 10.40 -13.51
C ASP A 466 39.05 10.05 -15.00
N GLN A 467 38.86 11.05 -15.84
CA GLN A 467 38.94 10.91 -17.30
C GLN A 467 40.33 10.59 -17.82
N ARG A 468 41.36 10.76 -17.00
CA ARG A 468 42.78 10.52 -17.37
C ARG A 468 43.19 9.09 -17.11
N VAL A 469 42.43 8.35 -16.31
CA VAL A 469 42.73 6.97 -15.91
C VAL A 469 41.90 6.02 -16.77
N ALA A 470 42.56 5.33 -17.69
CA ALA A 470 41.95 4.30 -18.51
C ALA A 470 42.02 2.96 -17.78
N LEU A 471 40.95 2.55 -17.12
CA LEU A 471 40.88 1.28 -16.39
C LEU A 471 40.55 0.08 -17.30
N CYS A 472 39.99 0.32 -18.48
CA CYS A 472 39.53 -0.70 -19.43
C CYS A 472 40.20 -0.56 -20.80
N ARG A 473 40.03 -1.60 -21.63
CA ARG A 473 40.41 -1.57 -23.04
C ARG A 473 39.22 -1.99 -23.88
N GLU A 474 38.87 -1.20 -24.89
CA GLU A 474 37.87 -1.58 -25.88
C GLU A 474 38.51 -1.56 -27.26
N HIS A 475 38.33 -2.65 -28.00
CA HIS A 475 38.97 -2.82 -29.33
C HIS A 475 40.44 -2.44 -29.36
N LYS A 476 41.19 -2.80 -28.30
CA LYS A 476 42.60 -2.48 -28.03
C LYS A 476 42.93 -1.01 -27.67
N THR A 477 41.93 -0.12 -27.61
CA THR A 477 42.11 1.28 -27.17
C THR A 477 41.88 1.39 -25.67
N PRO A 478 42.79 2.09 -24.93
CA PRO A 478 42.55 2.37 -23.51
C PRO A 478 41.29 3.23 -23.33
N THR A 479 40.42 2.85 -22.40
CA THR A 479 39.14 3.53 -22.20
C THR A 479 38.88 3.78 -20.72
N VAL A 480 38.13 4.85 -20.43
CA VAL A 480 37.71 5.17 -19.08
C VAL A 480 36.44 4.38 -18.76
N CYS A 481 36.48 3.60 -17.70
CA CYS A 481 35.34 2.86 -17.21
C CYS A 481 35.23 2.99 -15.70
N LEU A 482 34.07 2.61 -15.15
CA LEU A 482 33.83 2.54 -13.71
C LEU A 482 33.18 1.21 -13.35
N ASN A 483 33.43 0.75 -12.15
CA ASN A 483 32.73 -0.39 -11.59
C ASN A 483 31.46 0.10 -10.89
N VAL A 484 30.34 -0.54 -11.20
CA VAL A 484 29.07 -0.35 -10.52
C VAL A 484 28.79 -1.63 -9.74
N THR A 485 28.79 -1.54 -8.41
CA THR A 485 28.51 -2.68 -7.56
C THR A 485 27.08 -2.59 -7.04
N VAL A 486 26.26 -3.58 -7.38
CA VAL A 486 24.88 -3.71 -6.89
C VAL A 486 24.82 -4.85 -5.89
N CYS A 487 24.38 -4.56 -4.67
CA CYS A 487 24.23 -5.56 -3.63
C CYS A 487 22.76 -5.62 -3.17
N PHE A 488 22.27 -6.84 -2.97
CA PHE A 488 20.95 -7.11 -2.40
C PHE A 488 21.13 -7.85 -1.07
N SER A 489 20.52 -7.33 -0.01
CA SER A 489 20.39 -8.01 1.28
C SER A 489 18.95 -8.38 1.47
N VAL A 490 18.67 -9.67 1.68
CA VAL A 490 17.31 -10.19 1.82
C VAL A 490 17.10 -10.70 3.24
N ARG A 491 15.95 -10.35 3.83
CA ARG A 491 15.51 -10.82 5.15
C ARG A 491 14.06 -11.31 5.05
N SER A 492 13.69 -12.28 5.87
CA SER A 492 12.33 -12.77 6.06
C SER A 492 12.22 -13.39 7.45
N ARG A 493 11.02 -13.43 8.04
CA ARG A 493 10.79 -14.05 9.36
C ARG A 493 11.13 -15.54 9.35
N GLN A 494 10.55 -16.31 8.44
CA GLN A 494 10.71 -17.79 8.42
C GLN A 494 10.91 -18.38 7.03
N PHE A 495 10.87 -17.59 5.96
CA PHE A 495 11.05 -18.13 4.61
C PHE A 495 12.47 -18.66 4.40
N ARG A 496 12.58 -19.95 4.06
CA ARG A 496 13.86 -20.66 3.82
C ARG A 496 13.95 -21.24 2.40
N GLY A 497 13.32 -20.61 1.44
CA GLY A 497 13.35 -21.03 0.03
C GLY A 497 14.39 -20.27 -0.78
N ALA A 498 14.61 -20.71 -2.02
CA ALA A 498 15.34 -19.92 -3.00
C ALA A 498 14.54 -18.69 -3.39
N ILE A 499 15.22 -17.54 -3.48
CA ILE A 499 14.63 -16.26 -3.87
C ILE A 499 15.25 -15.86 -5.20
N ASP A 500 14.43 -15.70 -6.21
CA ASP A 500 14.86 -15.26 -7.54
C ASP A 500 14.50 -13.78 -7.73
N LEU A 501 15.52 -12.91 -7.74
CA LEU A 501 15.36 -11.49 -7.95
C LEU A 501 15.75 -11.14 -9.38
N GLN A 502 14.82 -10.56 -10.11
CA GLN A 502 15.07 -9.92 -11.39
C GLN A 502 15.33 -8.43 -11.15
N TYR A 503 16.46 -7.92 -11.65
CA TYR A 503 16.75 -6.50 -11.55
C TYR A 503 17.11 -5.90 -12.90
N ASN A 504 16.88 -4.61 -13.04
CA ASN A 504 17.29 -3.81 -14.17
C ASN A 504 18.18 -2.67 -13.68
N LEU A 505 19.34 -2.52 -14.31
CA LEU A 505 20.28 -1.44 -14.03
C LEU A 505 20.29 -0.46 -15.19
N THR A 506 19.90 0.78 -14.93
CA THR A 506 19.88 1.87 -15.91
C THR A 506 21.00 2.87 -15.59
N SER A 507 21.78 3.24 -16.60
CA SER A 507 22.88 4.20 -16.48
C SER A 507 22.48 5.56 -17.05
N ASP A 508 23.07 6.62 -16.51
CA ASP A 508 23.01 7.98 -17.04
C ASP A 508 21.61 8.58 -17.19
N LEU A 509 20.75 8.37 -16.18
CA LEU A 509 19.35 8.87 -16.15
C LEU A 509 19.20 10.37 -16.36
N LEU A 510 20.21 11.16 -15.95
CA LEU A 510 20.19 12.62 -16.10
C LEU A 510 20.80 13.08 -17.44
N HIS A 511 21.00 12.15 -18.36
CA HIS A 511 21.48 12.46 -19.70
C HIS A 511 20.59 13.50 -20.40
N LYS A 512 21.23 14.50 -20.97
CA LYS A 512 20.54 15.55 -21.74
C LYS A 512 20.30 15.07 -23.18
N PRO A 513 19.09 15.15 -23.72
CA PRO A 513 18.78 14.64 -25.08
C PRO A 513 19.63 15.22 -26.22
N SER A 514 20.21 16.42 -26.00
CA SER A 514 21.10 17.07 -26.98
C SER A 514 22.53 16.52 -27.04
N PHE A 515 22.88 15.61 -26.11
CA PHE A 515 24.19 14.97 -26.07
C PHE A 515 24.06 13.46 -26.24
N PRO A 516 25.07 12.75 -26.74
CA PRO A 516 25.10 11.29 -26.74
C PRO A 516 25.16 10.75 -25.30
N HIS A 517 24.69 9.52 -25.08
CA HIS A 517 24.87 8.84 -23.80
C HIS A 517 26.34 8.77 -23.43
N ARG A 518 26.64 9.04 -22.17
CA ARG A 518 28.02 9.09 -21.66
C ARG A 518 28.53 7.70 -21.26
N PHE A 519 27.60 6.83 -20.85
CA PHE A 519 27.90 5.48 -20.40
C PHE A 519 26.91 4.46 -21.00
N TYR A 520 27.43 3.27 -21.25
CA TYR A 520 26.68 2.09 -21.65
C TYR A 520 27.42 0.84 -21.15
N PHE A 521 26.70 -0.27 -21.07
CA PHE A 521 27.26 -1.53 -20.59
C PHE A 521 28.16 -2.17 -21.66
N HIS A 522 29.25 -2.76 -21.22
CA HIS A 522 30.23 -3.39 -22.13
C HIS A 522 29.57 -4.53 -22.92
N GLY A 523 29.75 -4.56 -24.22
CA GLY A 523 29.22 -5.59 -25.10
C GLY A 523 28.09 -5.17 -26.05
N ASN A 524 27.51 -3.98 -25.89
CA ASN A 524 26.40 -3.50 -26.74
C ASN A 524 26.84 -2.81 -28.06
N GLY A 525 28.10 -2.88 -28.45
CA GLY A 525 28.56 -2.58 -29.80
C GLY A 525 28.53 -1.13 -30.28
N VAL A 526 28.14 -0.16 -29.47
CA VAL A 526 28.09 1.27 -29.85
C VAL A 526 29.16 2.04 -29.11
N THR A 527 30.15 2.56 -29.86
CA THR A 527 31.26 3.34 -29.32
C THR A 527 31.03 4.83 -29.55
N HIS A 528 31.01 5.64 -28.48
CA HIS A 528 31.06 7.08 -28.55
C HIS A 528 32.36 7.60 -27.92
N SER A 529 33.13 8.37 -28.71
CA SER A 529 34.49 8.70 -28.37
C SER A 529 34.71 9.92 -27.46
N HIS A 530 33.67 10.72 -27.19
CA HIS A 530 33.85 11.97 -26.45
C HIS A 530 32.69 12.30 -25.51
N VAL A 531 32.96 12.38 -24.21
CA VAL A 531 31.99 12.94 -23.26
C VAL A 531 32.02 14.45 -23.34
N ARG A 532 30.92 15.05 -23.77
CA ARG A 532 30.76 16.51 -23.87
C ARG A 532 30.21 17.14 -22.61
N ASP A 533 29.35 16.41 -21.87
CA ASP A 533 28.75 16.87 -20.63
C ASP A 533 29.41 16.21 -19.42
N ILE A 534 30.37 16.90 -18.82
CA ILE A 534 31.08 16.46 -17.61
C ILE A 534 30.49 17.09 -16.33
N PHE A 535 29.48 17.97 -16.47
CA PHE A 535 28.92 18.73 -15.35
C PHE A 535 27.69 18.08 -14.75
N THR A 536 26.88 17.44 -15.58
CA THR A 536 25.71 16.72 -15.11
C THR A 536 26.20 15.44 -14.42
N PRO A 537 25.77 15.16 -13.17
CA PRO A 537 26.13 13.93 -12.50
C PRO A 537 25.67 12.72 -13.31
N VAL A 538 26.41 11.62 -13.19
CA VAL A 538 26.04 10.35 -13.79
C VAL A 538 25.21 9.58 -12.78
N LYS A 539 23.89 9.49 -13.01
CA LYS A 539 22.96 8.85 -12.11
C LYS A 539 22.65 7.43 -12.61
N PHE A 540 22.80 6.48 -11.72
CA PHE A 540 22.42 5.07 -11.93
C PHE A 540 21.14 4.76 -11.16
N GLU A 541 20.32 3.90 -11.72
CA GLU A 541 19.09 3.40 -11.10
C GLU A 541 19.05 1.89 -11.21
N VAL A 542 18.76 1.24 -10.10
CA VAL A 542 18.45 -0.18 -10.04
C VAL A 542 17.00 -0.34 -9.66
N SER A 543 16.23 -0.95 -10.52
CA SER A 543 14.87 -1.44 -10.21
C SER A 543 14.91 -2.96 -10.09
N TYR A 544 14.17 -3.52 -9.13
CA TYR A 544 14.15 -4.96 -8.90
C TYR A 544 12.75 -5.46 -8.58
N ASN A 545 12.49 -6.73 -8.95
CA ASN A 545 11.26 -7.43 -8.65
C ASN A 545 11.55 -8.89 -8.29
N HIS A 546 10.66 -9.50 -7.53
CA HIS A 546 10.69 -10.93 -7.31
C HIS A 546 10.16 -11.65 -8.55
N ARG A 547 10.95 -12.62 -9.08
CA ARG A 547 10.50 -13.46 -10.19
C ARG A 547 9.79 -14.68 -9.64
N GLU A 548 8.56 -14.90 -10.09
CA GLU A 548 7.82 -16.10 -9.74
C GLU A 548 8.44 -17.32 -10.42
N THR A 549 9.07 -18.18 -9.64
CA THR A 549 9.53 -19.48 -10.09
C THR A 549 8.53 -20.56 -9.70
N ASN A 550 8.29 -21.53 -10.58
CA ASN A 550 7.44 -22.69 -10.27
C ASN A 550 8.10 -23.49 -9.13
N THR A 551 7.48 -23.51 -7.96
CA THR A 551 7.96 -24.21 -6.79
C THR A 551 7.85 -25.73 -6.97
N HIS A 552 8.80 -26.46 -6.41
CA HIS A 552 8.88 -27.92 -6.41
C HIS A 552 7.63 -28.56 -5.79
N LYS A 553 7.26 -29.75 -6.29
CA LYS A 553 6.17 -30.57 -5.74
C LYS A 553 6.40 -30.83 -4.26
N ALA A 554 5.49 -30.37 -3.41
CA ALA A 554 5.52 -30.62 -1.98
C ALA A 554 5.21 -32.09 -1.65
N SER A 555 5.75 -32.56 -0.53
CA SER A 555 5.34 -33.84 0.08
C SER A 555 3.87 -33.78 0.49
N SER A 556 3.12 -34.86 0.34
CA SER A 556 1.66 -34.92 0.59
C SER A 556 1.24 -34.63 2.04
N LYS A 557 2.16 -34.48 2.98
CA LYS A 557 1.85 -34.30 4.42
C LYS A 557 1.97 -32.87 4.95
N THR A 558 2.54 -31.96 4.18
CA THR A 558 2.72 -30.55 4.59
C THR A 558 2.07 -29.63 3.57
N PHE A 559 1.60 -28.46 4.03
CA PHE A 559 1.13 -27.43 3.12
C PHE A 559 2.23 -27.08 2.11
N PRO A 560 1.89 -26.91 0.81
CA PRO A 560 2.86 -26.43 -0.13
C PRO A 560 3.32 -25.04 0.31
N PRO A 561 4.62 -24.77 0.25
CA PRO A 561 5.12 -23.44 0.55
C PRO A 561 4.50 -22.43 -0.42
N LEU A 562 4.01 -21.33 0.12
CA LEU A 562 3.52 -20.21 -0.69
C LEU A 562 4.70 -19.43 -1.27
N LYS A 563 4.47 -18.83 -2.43
CA LYS A 563 5.45 -17.94 -3.06
C LYS A 563 5.57 -16.68 -2.22
N PRO A 564 6.78 -16.25 -1.88
CA PRO A 564 6.98 -15.04 -1.10
C PRO A 564 6.62 -13.79 -1.91
N ILE A 565 6.30 -12.71 -1.21
CA ILE A 565 6.07 -11.38 -1.78
C ILE A 565 7.13 -10.40 -1.30
N LEU A 566 7.40 -9.36 -2.09
CA LEU A 566 8.24 -8.26 -1.66
C LEU A 566 7.47 -7.35 -0.71
N GLN A 567 8.09 -6.99 0.40
CA GLN A 567 7.55 -5.96 1.29
C GLN A 567 7.35 -4.65 0.51
N GLN A 568 6.15 -4.11 0.59
CA GLN A 568 5.80 -2.83 0.00
C GLN A 568 5.74 -1.76 1.10
N SER A 569 6.88 -1.21 1.48
CA SER A 569 6.87 -0.05 2.38
C SER A 569 6.23 1.15 1.66
N ALA A 570 5.38 1.88 2.36
CA ALA A 570 4.69 3.05 1.82
C ALA A 570 5.69 4.06 1.22
N GLY A 571 5.64 4.25 -0.10
CA GLY A 571 6.50 5.17 -0.84
C GLY A 571 7.82 4.60 -1.36
N HIS A 572 8.17 3.36 -1.08
CA HIS A 572 9.34 2.71 -1.68
C HIS A 572 8.92 1.98 -2.96
N GLN A 573 9.09 2.62 -4.09
CA GLN A 573 9.23 1.88 -5.34
C GLN A 573 10.47 0.99 -5.18
N ASN A 574 10.41 -0.26 -5.69
CA ASN A 574 11.52 -1.21 -5.69
C ASN A 574 12.68 -0.70 -6.58
N THR A 575 13.09 0.53 -6.33
CA THR A 575 14.11 1.27 -7.10
C THR A 575 15.04 2.00 -6.15
N ILE A 576 16.31 1.94 -6.46
CA ILE A 576 17.34 2.70 -5.75
C ILE A 576 18.19 3.45 -6.75
N THR A 577 18.62 4.65 -6.40
CA THR A 577 19.47 5.46 -7.25
C THR A 577 20.72 5.90 -6.51
N ASN A 578 21.84 5.97 -7.24
CA ASN A 578 23.07 6.60 -6.77
C ASN A 578 23.70 7.36 -7.93
N GLN A 579 24.59 8.31 -7.63
CA GLN A 579 25.21 9.16 -8.64
C GLN A 579 26.68 9.41 -8.33
N THR A 580 27.45 9.65 -9.38
CA THR A 580 28.86 10.04 -9.32
C THR A 580 29.13 11.19 -10.27
N TRP A 581 30.27 11.85 -10.12
CA TRP A 581 30.66 13.00 -10.91
C TRP A 581 31.99 12.76 -11.62
N PHE A 582 32.22 13.45 -12.70
CA PHE A 582 33.54 13.50 -13.29
C PHE A 582 34.49 14.31 -12.42
N ALA A 583 35.71 13.79 -12.20
CA ALA A 583 36.74 14.50 -11.50
C ALA A 583 37.11 15.79 -12.23
N ARG A 584 37.22 16.86 -11.49
CA ARG A 584 37.62 18.19 -12.00
C ARG A 584 39.02 18.49 -11.45
N SER A 585 39.89 19.02 -12.31
CA SER A 585 41.22 19.44 -11.89
C SER A 585 41.15 20.81 -11.25
N CYS A 586 40.65 20.87 -10.02
CA CYS A 586 40.48 22.12 -9.27
C CYS A 586 41.25 22.02 -7.95
N SER A 587 41.79 23.12 -7.48
CA SER A 587 42.57 23.20 -6.25
C SER A 587 41.71 23.06 -4.99
N LEU A 588 40.41 23.36 -5.10
CA LEU A 588 39.40 23.28 -4.03
C LEU A 588 38.19 22.49 -4.50
N VAL A 589 37.29 22.15 -3.57
CA VAL A 589 35.99 21.50 -3.86
C VAL A 589 35.17 22.28 -4.87
N ASN A 590 35.22 23.61 -4.81
CA ASN A 590 34.67 24.51 -5.82
C ASN A 590 35.83 25.11 -6.62
N CYS A 591 35.80 24.94 -7.95
CA CYS A 591 36.80 25.54 -8.83
C CYS A 591 36.82 27.03 -8.71
N SER A 592 37.96 27.61 -8.43
CA SER A 592 38.19 29.04 -8.36
C SER A 592 38.91 29.53 -9.61
N THR A 593 38.18 30.01 -10.58
CA THR A 593 38.74 30.57 -11.83
C THR A 593 39.13 32.00 -11.64
N ASN A 594 40.26 32.42 -12.20
CA ASN A 594 40.68 33.81 -12.25
C ASN A 594 40.77 34.27 -13.72
N MET A 595 39.65 34.72 -14.25
CA MET A 595 39.48 35.10 -15.65
C MET A 595 39.77 36.59 -15.85
N GLN A 596 40.80 36.89 -16.59
CA GLN A 596 41.17 38.27 -16.96
C GLN A 596 40.85 38.48 -18.44
N LEU A 597 40.08 39.51 -18.74
CA LEU A 597 39.69 39.89 -20.09
C LEU A 597 40.33 41.23 -20.43
N SER A 598 41.08 41.29 -21.52
CA SER A 598 41.50 42.55 -22.13
C SER A 598 40.93 42.67 -23.55
N ALA A 599 40.57 43.84 -23.94
CA ALA A 599 40.00 44.11 -25.25
C ALA A 599 40.62 45.34 -25.87
N GLN A 600 40.95 45.26 -27.16
CA GLN A 600 41.51 46.35 -27.94
C GLN A 600 40.70 46.53 -29.22
N LEU A 601 40.24 47.76 -29.45
CA LEU A 601 39.60 48.12 -30.69
C LEU A 601 40.69 48.52 -31.71
N VAL A 602 40.69 47.87 -32.87
CA VAL A 602 41.61 48.17 -33.96
C VAL A 602 40.82 48.81 -35.08
N LEU A 603 41.13 50.14 -35.35
CA LEU A 603 40.53 50.83 -36.41
C LEU A 603 41.32 50.67 -37.73
N PRO A 604 40.65 50.80 -38.90
CA PRO A 604 41.34 50.73 -40.20
C PRO A 604 42.41 51.82 -40.33
N ASP A 605 43.50 51.56 -41.01
CA ASP A 605 44.58 52.49 -41.37
C ASP A 605 45.19 53.26 -40.20
N GLN A 606 45.13 52.70 -38.96
CA GLN A 606 45.67 53.30 -37.72
C GLN A 606 45.02 54.70 -37.39
N GLN A 607 43.82 54.91 -37.87
CA GLN A 607 43.07 56.18 -37.59
C GLN A 607 42.68 56.30 -36.12
N GLN A 608 42.61 57.52 -35.59
CA GLN A 608 42.15 57.77 -34.22
C GLN A 608 40.64 57.90 -34.12
N TYR A 609 39.94 58.04 -35.25
CA TYR A 609 38.51 58.24 -35.34
C TYR A 609 37.88 57.33 -36.36
N PHE A 610 36.65 56.92 -36.11
CA PHE A 610 35.86 56.08 -36.99
C PHE A 610 34.54 56.83 -37.35
N ALA A 611 34.32 57.11 -38.61
CA ALA A 611 33.07 57.68 -39.06
C ALA A 611 31.98 56.63 -39.19
N LEU A 612 30.85 56.77 -38.47
CA LEU A 612 29.69 55.94 -38.64
C LEU A 612 29.14 56.08 -40.06
N GLY A 613 28.94 54.99 -40.77
CA GLY A 613 28.46 55.00 -42.18
C GLY A 613 29.59 55.00 -43.23
N SER A 614 30.86 54.94 -42.87
CA SER A 614 32.00 54.85 -43.80
C SER A 614 32.10 53.53 -44.59
N GLY A 615 31.30 52.53 -44.26
CA GLY A 615 31.39 51.26 -44.94
C GLY A 615 32.59 50.41 -44.56
N GLN A 616 33.43 50.84 -43.64
CA GLN A 616 34.65 50.14 -43.20
C GLN A 616 34.39 49.24 -42.05
N THR A 617 35.17 48.19 -41.92
CA THR A 617 35.11 47.18 -40.83
C THR A 617 36.06 47.58 -39.71
N ILE A 618 35.57 47.51 -38.48
CA ILE A 618 36.37 47.65 -37.26
C ILE A 618 36.67 46.27 -36.70
N MET A 619 37.83 46.08 -36.11
CA MET A 619 38.23 44.82 -35.50
C MET A 619 38.32 44.98 -33.99
N LEU A 620 37.65 44.12 -33.26
CA LEU A 620 37.80 43.97 -31.81
C LEU A 620 38.70 42.77 -31.52
N LYS A 621 39.88 43.02 -31.00
CA LYS A 621 40.78 41.97 -30.49
C LYS A 621 40.52 41.81 -29.01
N THR A 622 40.22 40.61 -28.59
CA THR A 622 40.03 40.27 -27.17
C THR A 622 41.05 39.19 -26.77
N SER A 623 41.66 39.38 -25.63
CA SER A 623 42.54 38.38 -25.00
C SER A 623 41.94 37.95 -23.68
N LEU A 624 41.84 36.66 -23.47
CA LEU A 624 41.30 36.05 -22.29
C LEU A 624 42.36 35.15 -21.63
N LEU A 625 42.74 35.48 -20.39
CA LEU A 625 43.67 34.74 -19.58
C LEU A 625 42.95 34.13 -18.39
N ASN A 626 43.24 32.89 -18.11
CA ASN A 626 42.79 32.25 -16.85
C ASN A 626 44.05 31.88 -16.03
N SER A 627 44.24 32.54 -14.91
CA SER A 627 45.34 32.29 -13.96
C SER A 627 44.92 31.46 -12.74
N GLY A 628 43.69 31.02 -12.67
CA GLY A 628 43.13 30.18 -11.62
C GLY A 628 42.93 28.72 -12.06
N ASP A 629 41.99 28.03 -11.39
CA ASP A 629 41.53 26.71 -11.76
C ASP A 629 40.89 26.66 -13.15
N ASP A 630 40.71 25.45 -13.69
CA ASP A 630 40.03 25.23 -14.96
C ASP A 630 38.68 25.96 -15.02
N ALA A 631 38.50 26.81 -16.04
CA ALA A 631 37.26 27.49 -16.28
C ALA A 631 36.34 26.66 -17.16
N PHE A 632 35.24 26.20 -16.58
CA PHE A 632 34.28 25.34 -17.26
C PHE A 632 33.15 26.16 -17.88
N LEU A 633 32.88 25.96 -19.18
CA LEU A 633 31.86 26.66 -19.95
C LEU A 633 31.95 28.21 -19.83
N PRO A 634 33.15 28.83 -19.97
CA PRO A 634 33.25 30.28 -19.91
C PRO A 634 32.41 30.89 -21.03
N ARG A 635 31.78 32.02 -20.71
CA ARG A 635 30.96 32.75 -21.67
C ARG A 635 31.50 34.17 -21.84
N LEU A 636 31.87 34.50 -23.06
CA LEU A 636 32.18 35.90 -23.43
C LEU A 636 30.93 36.50 -24.06
N THR A 637 30.40 37.54 -23.43
CA THR A 637 29.26 38.29 -23.95
C THR A 637 29.73 39.64 -24.46
N LEU A 638 29.57 39.89 -25.75
CA LEU A 638 29.87 41.15 -26.37
C LEU A 638 28.58 41.94 -26.62
N ARG A 639 28.52 43.18 -26.13
CA ARG A 639 27.40 44.10 -26.35
C ARG A 639 27.89 45.25 -27.20
N PHE A 640 27.21 45.50 -28.29
CA PHE A 640 27.50 46.61 -29.19
C PHE A 640 26.40 47.67 -29.13
N PRO A 641 26.73 48.94 -29.35
CA PRO A 641 25.72 49.97 -29.57
C PRO A 641 24.84 49.65 -30.78
N ASN A 642 23.63 50.19 -30.82
CA ASN A 642 22.63 49.89 -31.84
C ASN A 642 23.04 50.20 -33.29
N ASN A 643 24.10 50.98 -33.47
CA ASN A 643 24.65 51.38 -34.77
C ASN A 643 25.87 50.55 -35.18
N ILE A 644 26.23 49.51 -34.46
CA ILE A 644 27.34 48.63 -34.80
C ILE A 644 26.82 47.19 -34.96
N HIS A 645 27.12 46.59 -36.10
CA HIS A 645 26.71 45.23 -36.42
C HIS A 645 27.88 44.27 -36.40
N TYR A 646 27.63 43.07 -35.83
CA TYR A 646 28.53 41.94 -35.92
C TYR A 646 28.56 41.37 -37.34
N ILE A 647 29.76 41.14 -37.87
CA ILE A 647 29.93 40.50 -39.17
C ILE A 647 30.36 39.04 -38.98
N LYS A 648 31.53 38.83 -38.41
CA LYS A 648 32.12 37.49 -38.24
C LYS A 648 33.27 37.52 -37.23
N VAL A 649 33.62 36.34 -36.73
CA VAL A 649 34.89 36.08 -36.07
C VAL A 649 35.94 35.83 -37.15
N LEU A 650 36.99 36.61 -37.17
CA LEU A 650 38.06 36.54 -38.18
C LEU A 650 39.11 35.49 -37.81
N GLN A 651 39.38 35.32 -36.51
CA GLN A 651 40.35 34.38 -36.03
C GLN A 651 39.97 33.96 -34.60
N SER A 652 39.84 32.67 -34.38
CA SER A 652 39.26 32.16 -33.14
C SER A 652 40.21 31.53 -32.16
N CYS A 653 41.50 31.44 -32.36
CA CYS A 653 42.48 31.04 -31.33
C CYS A 653 43.93 31.16 -31.84
N LEU A 654 44.70 31.93 -31.16
CA LEU A 654 46.15 31.77 -31.05
C LEU A 654 46.43 31.40 -29.59
N THR A 655 47.10 30.29 -29.36
CA THR A 655 47.53 29.91 -28.02
C THR A 655 49.01 30.12 -27.91
N ASP A 656 49.41 31.14 -27.19
CA ASP A 656 50.72 31.17 -26.54
C ASP A 656 50.48 30.81 -25.06
N GLY A 657 50.61 29.52 -24.80
CA GLY A 657 50.61 28.95 -23.46
C GLY A 657 49.37 29.12 -22.58
N GLU A 658 48.84 30.30 -22.37
CA GLU A 658 47.73 30.60 -21.41
C GLU A 658 46.73 31.65 -21.88
N VAL A 659 46.94 32.27 -23.05
CA VAL A 659 46.12 33.40 -23.55
C VAL A 659 45.34 32.99 -24.80
N ILE A 660 44.06 33.27 -24.82
CA ILE A 660 43.20 33.11 -26.02
C ILE A 660 43.00 34.48 -26.67
N LEU A 661 43.37 34.60 -27.92
CA LEU A 661 43.10 35.79 -28.74
C LEU A 661 41.91 35.53 -29.66
N ILE A 662 40.90 36.37 -29.57
CA ILE A 662 39.72 36.37 -30.46
C ILE A 662 39.63 37.66 -31.20
N SER A 663 39.67 37.59 -32.54
CA SER A 663 39.46 38.78 -33.39
C SER A 663 38.07 38.74 -34.02
N VAL A 664 37.27 39.77 -33.77
CA VAL A 664 35.88 39.91 -34.24
C VAL A 664 35.78 41.07 -35.19
N ALA A 665 35.31 40.84 -36.41
CA ALA A 665 35.00 41.92 -37.37
C ALA A 665 33.59 42.44 -37.16
N ILE A 666 33.44 43.74 -37.03
CA ILE A 666 32.18 44.43 -36.83
C ILE A 666 32.01 45.55 -37.86
N TYR A 667 30.78 45.77 -38.32
CA TYR A 667 30.42 46.78 -39.29
C TYR A 667 29.44 47.77 -38.67
N ALA A 668 29.61 49.03 -38.92
CA ALA A 668 28.77 50.07 -38.37
C ALA A 668 27.59 50.38 -39.30
N PHE A 669 26.39 49.93 -38.97
CA PHE A 669 25.12 50.38 -39.55
C PHE A 669 23.99 50.30 -38.54
N THR A 670 22.85 50.91 -38.82
CA THR A 670 21.78 51.19 -37.89
C THR A 670 21.05 49.93 -37.37
N ALA A 671 20.90 49.84 -36.02
CA ALA A 671 19.99 49.06 -35.19
C ALA A 671 20.15 47.53 -35.13
N SER A 672 20.67 47.00 -34.04
CA SER A 672 20.30 45.85 -33.23
C SER A 672 21.48 45.30 -32.42
N ALA A 673 21.27 44.97 -31.15
CA ALA A 673 22.28 44.38 -30.27
C ALA A 673 22.47 42.91 -30.59
N ILE A 674 23.71 42.45 -30.79
CA ILE A 674 24.06 41.02 -31.00
C ILE A 674 24.82 40.52 -29.80
N PHE A 675 24.41 39.36 -29.32
CA PHE A 675 25.09 38.65 -28.23
C PHE A 675 25.93 37.50 -28.82
N CYS A 676 27.23 37.49 -28.59
CA CYS A 676 28.08 36.35 -28.86
C CYS A 676 28.35 35.60 -27.56
N GLN A 677 27.99 34.34 -27.51
CA GLN A 677 28.28 33.47 -26.39
C GLN A 677 29.39 32.47 -26.75
N LEU A 678 30.50 32.60 -26.06
CA LEU A 678 31.60 31.64 -26.11
C LEU A 678 31.43 30.63 -24.99
N SER A 679 31.27 29.36 -25.31
CA SER A 679 31.29 28.29 -24.33
C SER A 679 32.47 27.36 -24.66
N SER A 680 33.50 27.38 -23.83
CA SER A 680 34.66 26.50 -23.95
C SER A 680 35.10 25.98 -22.59
N CYS A 681 35.65 24.79 -22.59
CA CYS A 681 36.27 24.17 -21.41
C CYS A 681 37.79 24.48 -21.49
N PHE A 682 38.31 25.17 -20.50
CA PHE A 682 39.73 25.45 -20.41
C PHE A 682 40.44 24.38 -19.57
N ARG A 683 41.38 23.68 -20.18
CA ARG A 683 42.45 22.97 -19.49
C ARG A 683 43.78 23.67 -19.70
N LYS A 684 44.68 23.59 -18.75
CA LYS A 684 46.06 24.11 -18.79
C LYS A 684 46.92 23.62 -19.96
N GLN A 685 46.45 22.68 -20.78
CA GLN A 685 47.20 22.15 -21.91
C GLN A 685 46.27 21.79 -23.10
N ARG A 686 46.53 22.45 -24.22
CA ARG A 686 46.07 22.18 -25.60
C ARG A 686 44.58 22.37 -25.92
N LEU A 687 44.34 23.42 -26.62
CA LEU A 687 43.05 23.77 -27.23
C LEU A 687 43.05 23.31 -28.71
N TYR A 688 42.01 22.56 -29.10
CA TYR A 688 41.70 22.33 -30.52
C TYR A 688 40.46 23.09 -30.92
N CYS A 689 40.54 23.97 -31.89
CA CYS A 689 39.41 24.67 -32.47
C CYS A 689 38.83 23.84 -33.62
N VAL A 690 37.59 23.38 -33.49
CA VAL A 690 36.83 22.77 -34.59
C VAL A 690 35.79 23.77 -35.06
N LEU A 691 35.98 24.33 -36.23
CA LEU A 691 34.98 25.13 -36.91
C LEU A 691 34.00 24.19 -37.64
N PRO A 692 32.68 24.37 -37.50
CA PRO A 692 31.74 23.65 -38.34
C PRO A 692 31.82 24.17 -39.78
N ALA A 693 31.97 23.26 -40.75
CA ALA A 693 32.13 23.53 -42.16
C ALA A 693 30.82 23.94 -42.89
N LYS A 694 29.85 24.54 -42.23
CA LYS A 694 28.64 25.09 -42.88
C LYS A 694 28.27 26.45 -42.31
N PRO A 695 27.92 27.43 -43.17
CA PRO A 695 27.47 28.74 -42.69
C PRO A 695 26.12 28.57 -41.96
N CYS A 696 26.08 28.95 -40.70
CA CYS A 696 24.84 29.12 -39.98
C CYS A 696 24.10 30.35 -40.56
N LEU A 697 22.98 30.07 -41.21
CA LEU A 697 21.96 31.10 -41.46
C LEU A 697 21.43 31.56 -40.10
N CYS A 698 21.85 32.71 -39.67
CA CYS A 698 21.35 33.37 -38.47
C CYS A 698 19.92 33.85 -38.69
N SER A 699 18.97 33.08 -38.18
CA SER A 699 17.63 33.62 -37.90
C SER A 699 17.36 33.62 -36.40
N SER A 700 18.26 34.13 -35.61
CA SER A 700 18.09 34.66 -34.24
C SER A 700 19.43 34.66 -33.47
N TYR A 701 19.96 35.75 -33.31
CA TYR A 701 20.84 36.40 -32.33
C TYR A 701 21.69 35.57 -31.33
N LEU A 702 22.14 34.35 -31.65
CA LEU A 702 23.04 33.58 -30.76
C LEU A 702 24.20 32.96 -31.57
N CYS A 703 25.37 33.60 -31.55
CA CYS A 703 26.60 32.94 -31.97
C CYS A 703 27.17 32.12 -30.82
N ARG A 704 27.20 30.80 -30.97
CA ARG A 704 27.94 29.90 -30.07
C ARG A 704 29.26 29.54 -30.72
N ILE A 705 30.37 29.90 -30.11
CA ILE A 705 31.67 29.32 -30.43
C ILE A 705 31.94 28.24 -29.40
N ILE A 706 31.97 27.00 -29.85
CA ILE A 706 32.22 25.83 -28.99
C ILE A 706 33.64 25.39 -29.27
N VAL A 707 34.48 25.42 -28.22
CA VAL A 707 35.82 24.83 -28.26
C VAL A 707 35.87 23.79 -27.18
N CYS A 708 35.88 22.53 -27.58
CA CYS A 708 36.03 21.40 -26.66
C CYS A 708 37.01 20.38 -27.19
N ALA A 709 37.86 19.93 -26.36
CA ALA A 709 38.53 18.62 -26.53
C ALA A 709 38.74 17.94 -25.18
N SER A 710 38.11 16.84 -24.98
CA SER A 710 38.66 15.80 -24.09
C SER A 710 37.92 14.48 -24.26
N TYR A 711 38.69 13.43 -24.17
CA TYR A 711 38.35 12.04 -24.39
C TYR A 711 37.77 11.40 -23.13
N VAL A 712 36.64 10.70 -23.24
CA VAL A 712 36.22 9.73 -22.22
C VAL A 712 35.51 8.56 -22.88
N LYS A 713 35.84 7.36 -22.50
CA LYS A 713 35.18 6.13 -22.90
C LYS A 713 34.99 5.17 -21.72
N TYR A 714 33.79 4.63 -21.57
CA TYR A 714 33.34 3.32 -21.10
C TYR A 714 33.11 3.00 -19.64
N VAL A 715 32.00 2.31 -19.48
CA VAL A 715 31.61 1.52 -18.32
C VAL A 715 31.76 0.03 -18.66
N SER A 716 32.38 -0.72 -17.82
CA SER A 716 32.22 -2.17 -17.78
C SER A 716 32.49 -2.70 -16.37
N LEU A 717 31.75 -3.71 -16.03
CA LEU A 717 31.72 -4.50 -14.81
C LEU A 717 30.68 -4.05 -13.78
N VAL A 718 29.64 -4.85 -13.74
CA VAL A 718 28.75 -4.95 -12.58
C VAL A 718 29.24 -6.16 -11.79
N ASP A 719 29.88 -5.90 -10.64
CA ASP A 719 30.09 -6.94 -9.64
C ASP A 719 28.87 -6.94 -8.71
N VAL A 720 28.16 -8.07 -8.68
CA VAL A 720 27.08 -8.30 -7.73
C VAL A 720 27.71 -8.95 -6.50
N CYS A 721 27.81 -8.22 -5.41
CA CYS A 721 28.43 -8.69 -4.16
C CYS A 721 27.48 -9.54 -3.32
N ASP A 722 28.00 -10.65 -2.87
CA ASP A 722 27.33 -11.58 -1.96
C ASP A 722 27.76 -11.36 -0.50
N TRP A 723 26.86 -10.82 0.30
CA TRP A 723 26.96 -10.94 1.75
C TRP A 723 25.75 -11.75 2.23
N SER A 724 25.81 -13.04 2.01
CA SER A 724 24.81 -14.08 2.27
C SER A 724 23.88 -14.49 1.12
N CYS A 725 23.73 -13.70 0.06
CA CYS A 725 23.06 -14.12 -1.19
C CYS A 725 23.44 -13.16 -2.33
N CYS A 726 24.58 -13.40 -2.97
CA CYS A 726 24.88 -12.77 -4.25
C CYS A 726 24.68 -13.77 -5.38
N ALA A 727 23.90 -13.43 -6.36
CA ALA A 727 23.77 -14.24 -7.55
C ALA A 727 24.98 -14.00 -8.46
N ASN A 728 25.84 -15.00 -8.54
CA ASN A 728 26.89 -15.10 -9.55
C ASN A 728 26.24 -15.49 -10.89
N THR A 729 25.52 -14.63 -11.53
CA THR A 729 25.26 -14.66 -12.99
C THR A 729 24.30 -13.54 -13.36
N ALA A 730 24.83 -12.44 -13.80
CA ALA A 730 24.05 -11.51 -14.60
C ALA A 730 23.96 -12.07 -16.02
N SER A 731 22.85 -12.71 -16.37
CA SER A 731 22.48 -12.94 -17.75
C SER A 731 22.02 -11.61 -18.32
N PHE A 732 22.83 -11.00 -19.14
CA PHE A 732 22.46 -9.77 -19.83
C PHE A 732 21.67 -10.11 -21.08
N MET A 733 20.45 -9.61 -21.21
CA MET A 733 19.77 -9.33 -22.47
C MET A 733 19.63 -7.82 -22.64
#